data_0d21f59361403a1a8bfc66d68d949393
#
_entry.id   0d21f59361403a1a8bfc66d68d949393
#
_cell.length_a   1.000
_cell.length_b   1.000
_cell.length_c   1.000
_cell.angle_alpha   90.00
_cell.angle_beta   90.00
_cell.angle_gamma   90.00
#
_symmetry.space_group_name_H-M   'P 1'
#
loop_
_entity.id
_entity.type
_entity.pdbx_description
1 polymer ?
#
loop_
_entity_poly.entity_id
_entity_poly.type
_entity_poly.pdbx_seq_one_letter_code
_entity_poly.pdbx_strand_id
1 'polypeptide(L)'
;MTTGNDKNNNTGTAGAPFRPLFPVRGLADIRRLEETPLEEALTVRSTYELFRNSGAAFGDKTALTFLRSGNPADEPIRWSYAQLLAGIHQTANLLHTLGVGPDDAVAVLLPGCLEYHLALWGGEAAGIVQPLNPLLTDEKLVALMTAARAKVLIAYGSDAESGMWSKAMRLRGQVPTLTTVLRVAPHDEAPGAAGALPEGVAEFDTLRAAQPSDRLVSGRDIAPTDIAAYFHTGGTTGAPKLARHSHGAQVFTAWASVQLAGMNEHGISINGYPLFHVAGVLPASLSSLSAGVEVIIPTPSLLRNKEVLANYWKLVEKYRPTSLSAVPTVLAALANVPLNGADISSITYCRTGAAVLAPELAARFERLFGLHVHESLGMTEMAGISTITPPGVDGPAGCVGFRLPYMQMRVVALDENGNASDREVAPGETGMVLFKSPNLFSGFVDPADNAKAFTADGWLATGDLGWIDSEERLNLTGRSKDLIIRSGHNIDPKTIEDALGAHPAVQLCAAVGAPDAYAGELPVIFATLVPGASATEEELLAFTAARVDEAPARPKWVSVIGTMPMTNVGKIYKPELRAMAALYVVNAAVAEACAELGVPEAALPVVKTEGESLVRVQIDSAAAGSLAAALQERLQKALEPLPFKTRIAAQ
;
A
#
# COMPACT_ATOMS: atom_id res chain seq x y z
N MET A 1 -35.12 2.40 -54.61
CA MET A 1 -35.23 2.90 -53.24
C MET A 1 -34.41 1.98 -52.36
N THR A 2 -33.17 2.34 -52.18
CA THR A 2 -32.18 1.57 -51.41
C THR A 2 -31.92 2.33 -50.11
N THR A 3 -32.41 1.79 -49.03
CA THR A 3 -32.13 2.29 -47.67
C THR A 3 -30.76 1.83 -47.26
N GLY A 4 -29.82 2.75 -47.26
CA GLY A 4 -28.47 2.53 -46.70
C GLY A 4 -28.53 2.42 -45.18
N ASN A 5 -27.97 1.35 -44.71
CA ASN A 5 -27.74 1.08 -43.27
C ASN A 5 -26.43 1.74 -42.91
N ASP A 6 -26.44 3.00 -42.48
CA ASP A 6 -25.30 3.66 -41.88
C ASP A 6 -25.03 3.01 -40.51
N LYS A 7 -24.07 2.11 -40.48
CA LYS A 7 -23.48 1.64 -39.22
C LYS A 7 -22.75 2.80 -38.56
N ASN A 8 -23.31 3.29 -37.48
CA ASN A 8 -22.73 4.28 -36.59
C ASN A 8 -21.24 4.04 -36.35
N ASN A 9 -20.41 4.84 -37.00
CA ASN A 9 -19.04 5.12 -36.58
C ASN A 9 -19.13 5.94 -35.30
N ASN A 10 -19.08 5.27 -34.16
CA ASN A 10 -19.01 5.95 -32.85
C ASN A 10 -17.60 6.52 -32.61
N THR A 11 -17.19 7.51 -33.38
CA THR A 11 -16.10 8.42 -33.10
C THR A 11 -16.61 9.51 -32.16
N GLY A 12 -17.06 9.11 -30.95
CA GLY A 12 -17.45 10.07 -29.93
C GLY A 12 -16.32 11.06 -29.71
N THR A 13 -16.63 12.35 -29.81
CA THR A 13 -15.72 13.43 -29.44
C THR A 13 -15.20 13.16 -28.01
N ALA A 14 -13.86 13.21 -27.80
CA ALA A 14 -13.28 13.06 -26.47
C ALA A 14 -13.83 14.17 -25.54
N GLY A 15 -14.17 13.80 -24.31
CA GLY A 15 -14.58 14.74 -23.27
C GLY A 15 -13.41 15.59 -22.74
N ALA A 16 -13.67 16.41 -21.75
CA ALA A 16 -12.64 17.22 -21.11
C ALA A 16 -11.81 16.39 -20.09
N PRO A 17 -10.51 16.70 -19.91
CA PRO A 17 -9.70 16.14 -18.84
C PRO A 17 -10.20 16.67 -17.50
N PHE A 18 -9.82 16.01 -16.40
CA PHE A 18 -10.15 16.50 -15.08
C PHE A 18 -9.33 17.77 -14.74
N ARG A 19 -10.02 18.74 -14.14
CA ARG A 19 -9.43 19.97 -13.64
C ARG A 19 -10.07 20.34 -12.31
N PRO A 20 -9.34 20.96 -11.36
CA PRO A 20 -9.96 21.48 -10.16
C PRO A 20 -10.88 22.64 -10.53
N LEU A 21 -12.11 22.61 -10.00
CA LEU A 21 -13.10 23.67 -10.25
C LEU A 21 -12.75 24.95 -9.50
N PHE A 22 -12.19 24.80 -8.30
CA PHE A 22 -11.69 25.86 -7.43
C PHE A 22 -10.78 25.25 -6.35
N PRO A 23 -9.95 26.04 -5.66
CA PRO A 23 -9.15 25.55 -4.53
C PRO A 23 -10.06 25.10 -3.38
N VAL A 24 -9.88 23.86 -2.92
CA VAL A 24 -10.58 23.33 -1.73
C VAL A 24 -9.75 23.63 -0.49
N ARG A 25 -10.34 24.31 0.49
CA ARG A 25 -9.70 24.70 1.76
C ARG A 25 -10.41 24.15 2.98
N GLY A 26 -11.56 23.52 2.81
CA GLY A 26 -12.35 22.99 3.92
C GLY A 26 -13.64 22.35 3.46
N LEU A 27 -14.44 21.92 4.44
CA LEU A 27 -15.69 21.22 4.19
C LEU A 27 -16.72 22.06 3.41
N ALA A 28 -16.73 23.38 3.59
CA ALA A 28 -17.63 24.26 2.83
C ALA A 28 -17.38 24.18 1.32
N ASP A 29 -16.11 24.10 0.90
CA ASP A 29 -15.76 23.92 -0.52
C ASP A 29 -16.16 22.53 -1.01
N ILE A 30 -16.02 21.49 -0.18
CA ILE A 30 -16.46 20.13 -0.52
C ILE A 30 -17.98 20.11 -0.71
N ARG A 31 -18.75 20.71 0.18
CA ARG A 31 -20.20 20.83 0.05
C ARG A 31 -20.61 21.63 -1.19
N ARG A 32 -19.81 22.62 -1.58
CA ARG A 32 -20.02 23.36 -2.82
C ARG A 32 -19.79 22.49 -4.07
N LEU A 33 -18.83 21.55 -4.05
CA LEU A 33 -18.69 20.54 -5.12
C LEU A 33 -19.95 19.66 -5.22
N GLU A 34 -20.56 19.35 -4.09
CA GLU A 34 -21.74 18.49 -3.96
C GLU A 34 -23.07 19.17 -4.34
N GLU A 35 -23.07 20.50 -4.60
CA GLU A 35 -24.24 21.21 -5.13
C GLU A 35 -24.62 20.72 -6.52
N THR A 36 -23.67 20.19 -7.30
CA THR A 36 -23.90 19.53 -8.57
C THR A 36 -24.07 18.02 -8.32
N PRO A 37 -25.15 17.38 -8.83
CA PRO A 37 -25.28 15.92 -8.72
C PRO A 37 -24.06 15.18 -9.28
N LEU A 38 -23.68 14.05 -8.68
CA LEU A 38 -22.45 13.31 -9.06
C LEU A 38 -22.45 12.93 -10.55
N GLU A 39 -23.57 12.47 -11.08
CA GLU A 39 -23.75 12.07 -12.49
C GLU A 39 -23.57 13.23 -13.48
N GLU A 40 -23.74 14.46 -13.04
CA GLU A 40 -23.47 15.66 -13.82
C GLU A 40 -22.03 16.14 -13.64
N ALA A 41 -21.48 16.04 -12.42
CA ALA A 41 -20.12 16.45 -12.10
C ALA A 41 -19.06 15.49 -12.67
N LEU A 42 -19.41 14.21 -12.80
CA LEU A 42 -18.52 13.13 -13.25
C LEU A 42 -19.16 12.33 -14.38
N THR A 43 -18.96 12.78 -15.61
CA THR A 43 -19.53 12.15 -16.82
C THR A 43 -18.64 11.06 -17.43
N VAL A 44 -17.36 11.00 -17.04
CA VAL A 44 -16.39 9.98 -17.47
C VAL A 44 -16.76 8.63 -16.87
N ARG A 45 -16.94 7.61 -17.71
CA ARG A 45 -17.50 6.30 -17.31
C ARG A 45 -16.45 5.25 -17.00
N SER A 46 -15.26 5.38 -17.60
CA SER A 46 -14.20 4.36 -17.48
C SER A 46 -12.80 4.96 -17.50
N THR A 47 -11.83 4.21 -17.01
CA THR A 47 -10.39 4.58 -17.09
C THR A 47 -9.94 4.73 -18.54
N TYR A 48 -10.47 3.92 -19.46
CA TYR A 48 -10.21 4.07 -20.89
C TYR A 48 -10.70 5.42 -21.44
N GLU A 49 -11.94 5.83 -21.12
CA GLU A 49 -12.47 7.13 -21.51
C GLU A 49 -11.67 8.28 -20.92
N LEU A 50 -11.22 8.14 -19.67
CA LEU A 50 -10.32 9.11 -19.00
C LEU A 50 -9.04 9.31 -19.82
N PHE A 51 -8.37 8.21 -20.26
CA PHE A 51 -7.16 8.32 -21.07
C PHE A 51 -7.40 8.86 -22.48
N ARG A 52 -8.55 8.58 -23.08
CA ARG A 52 -8.96 9.23 -24.35
C ARG A 52 -9.05 10.74 -24.18
N ASN A 53 -9.67 11.20 -23.10
CA ASN A 53 -9.83 12.63 -22.81
C ASN A 53 -8.47 13.29 -22.56
N SER A 54 -7.61 12.68 -21.74
CA SER A 54 -6.27 13.19 -21.46
C SER A 54 -5.38 13.19 -22.71
N GLY A 55 -5.42 12.11 -23.51
CA GLY A 55 -4.67 12.01 -24.76
C GLY A 55 -5.08 13.07 -25.79
N ALA A 56 -6.39 13.36 -25.89
CA ALA A 56 -6.90 14.40 -26.76
C ALA A 56 -6.52 15.82 -26.30
N ALA A 57 -6.53 16.06 -24.98
CA ALA A 57 -6.28 17.38 -24.41
C ALA A 57 -4.79 17.72 -24.34
N PHE A 58 -3.93 16.74 -24.07
CA PHE A 58 -2.51 16.98 -23.73
C PHE A 58 -1.53 16.40 -24.77
N GLY A 59 -1.97 15.61 -25.73
CA GLY A 59 -1.28 15.06 -26.90
C GLY A 59 0.25 14.92 -26.77
N ASP A 60 0.98 15.94 -27.22
CA ASP A 60 2.46 15.93 -27.26
C ASP A 60 3.12 16.21 -25.92
N LYS A 61 2.36 16.62 -24.89
CA LYS A 61 2.91 16.82 -23.55
C LYS A 61 3.44 15.51 -22.98
N THR A 62 4.56 15.55 -22.24
CA THR A 62 5.09 14.40 -21.54
C THR A 62 4.08 13.92 -20.47
N ALA A 63 3.70 12.66 -20.56
CA ALA A 63 2.86 11.96 -19.58
C ALA A 63 3.72 11.20 -18.58
N LEU A 64 4.66 10.41 -19.08
CA LEU A 64 5.51 9.53 -18.30
C LEU A 64 6.99 9.80 -18.57
N THR A 65 7.77 9.86 -17.50
CA THR A 65 9.24 9.96 -17.55
C THR A 65 9.82 8.83 -16.71
N PHE A 66 10.67 8.00 -17.31
CA PHE A 66 11.36 6.90 -16.63
C PHE A 66 12.84 7.24 -16.44
N LEU A 67 13.30 7.19 -15.20
CA LEU A 67 14.71 7.37 -14.86
C LEU A 67 15.43 6.04 -14.92
N ARG A 68 16.49 5.95 -15.77
CA ARG A 68 17.29 4.72 -15.92
C ARG A 68 18.08 4.39 -14.66
N SER A 69 18.50 5.42 -13.93
CA SER A 69 19.26 5.32 -12.69
C SER A 69 18.86 6.46 -11.72
N GLY A 70 19.43 6.48 -10.52
CA GLY A 70 19.31 7.58 -9.58
C GLY A 70 20.27 8.74 -9.86
N ASN A 71 21.08 8.67 -10.93
CA ASN A 71 22.01 9.72 -11.29
C ASN A 71 21.30 10.87 -12.06
N PRO A 72 21.28 12.10 -11.54
CA PRO A 72 20.64 13.21 -12.22
C PRO A 72 21.26 13.56 -13.60
N ALA A 73 22.49 13.11 -13.89
CA ALA A 73 23.13 13.37 -15.18
C ALA A 73 22.61 12.47 -16.32
N ASP A 74 21.97 11.34 -15.98
CA ASP A 74 21.47 10.41 -16.98
C ASP A 74 20.23 10.95 -17.68
N GLU A 75 20.11 10.61 -18.99
CA GLU A 75 18.96 11.00 -19.79
C GLU A 75 17.79 10.01 -19.55
N PRO A 76 16.59 10.53 -19.20
CA PRO A 76 15.42 9.70 -18.99
C PRO A 76 14.77 9.29 -20.31
N ILE A 77 13.90 8.26 -20.25
CA ILE A 77 12.99 7.93 -21.34
C ILE A 77 11.67 8.67 -21.09
N ARG A 78 11.10 9.29 -22.12
CA ARG A 78 9.84 10.02 -22.00
C ARG A 78 8.81 9.52 -23.00
N TRP A 79 7.55 9.40 -22.55
CA TRP A 79 6.40 9.18 -23.41
C TRP A 79 5.40 10.32 -23.27
N SER A 80 4.88 10.78 -24.39
CA SER A 80 3.81 11.77 -24.42
C SER A 80 2.46 11.13 -24.10
N TYR A 81 1.45 11.96 -23.83
CA TYR A 81 0.06 11.51 -23.65
C TYR A 81 -0.46 10.77 -24.88
N ALA A 82 -0.12 11.22 -26.09
CA ALA A 82 -0.47 10.55 -27.34
C ALA A 82 0.17 9.16 -27.43
N GLN A 83 1.47 9.04 -27.07
CA GLN A 83 2.18 7.76 -27.06
C GLN A 83 1.61 6.80 -26.01
N LEU A 84 1.26 7.30 -24.81
CA LEU A 84 0.62 6.51 -23.77
C LEU A 84 -0.75 5.97 -24.25
N LEU A 85 -1.60 6.81 -24.82
CA LEU A 85 -2.90 6.40 -25.36
C LEU A 85 -2.77 5.39 -26.49
N ALA A 86 -1.85 5.63 -27.43
CA ALA A 86 -1.55 4.69 -28.52
C ALA A 86 -1.12 3.32 -27.99
N GLY A 87 -0.24 3.30 -26.97
CA GLY A 87 0.19 2.08 -26.29
C GLY A 87 -0.94 1.36 -25.55
N ILE A 88 -1.87 2.10 -24.93
CA ILE A 88 -3.08 1.54 -24.30
C ILE A 88 -3.94 0.84 -25.35
N HIS A 89 -4.23 1.49 -26.50
CA HIS A 89 -4.96 0.88 -27.61
C HIS A 89 -4.29 -0.42 -28.09
N GLN A 90 -2.98 -0.34 -28.37
CA GLN A 90 -2.22 -1.48 -28.87
C GLN A 90 -2.22 -2.65 -27.86
N THR A 91 -2.07 -2.37 -26.57
CA THR A 91 -2.09 -3.40 -25.51
C THR A 91 -3.47 -4.04 -25.40
N ALA A 92 -4.52 -3.24 -25.36
CA ALA A 92 -5.88 -3.76 -25.29
C ALA A 92 -6.22 -4.62 -26.52
N ASN A 93 -5.84 -4.18 -27.72
CA ASN A 93 -6.05 -4.93 -28.96
C ASN A 93 -5.24 -6.24 -28.98
N LEU A 94 -3.99 -6.23 -28.50
CA LEU A 94 -3.18 -7.44 -28.33
C LEU A 94 -3.88 -8.44 -27.39
N LEU A 95 -4.29 -8.00 -26.22
CA LEU A 95 -4.96 -8.85 -25.23
C LEU A 95 -6.26 -9.43 -25.79
N HIS A 96 -7.00 -8.64 -26.56
CA HIS A 96 -8.20 -9.10 -27.23
C HIS A 96 -7.88 -10.18 -28.29
N THR A 97 -6.81 -10.03 -29.09
CA THR A 97 -6.36 -11.10 -30.03
C THR A 97 -5.94 -12.39 -29.34
N LEU A 98 -5.49 -12.30 -28.09
CA LEU A 98 -5.19 -13.44 -27.22
C LEU A 98 -6.45 -14.02 -26.54
N GLY A 99 -7.62 -13.51 -26.90
CA GLY A 99 -8.91 -13.97 -26.42
C GLY A 99 -9.29 -13.45 -25.04
N VAL A 100 -8.67 -12.37 -24.54
CA VAL A 100 -9.10 -11.71 -23.31
C VAL A 100 -10.41 -10.96 -23.57
N GLY A 101 -11.43 -11.30 -22.81
CA GLY A 101 -12.74 -10.63 -22.80
C GLY A 101 -12.97 -9.83 -21.50
N PRO A 102 -14.16 -9.20 -21.37
CA PRO A 102 -14.47 -8.32 -20.23
C PRO A 102 -14.31 -8.96 -18.85
N ASP A 103 -14.53 -10.27 -18.73
CA ASP A 103 -14.49 -11.02 -17.47
C ASP A 103 -13.19 -11.81 -17.28
N ASP A 104 -12.25 -11.73 -18.22
CA ASP A 104 -10.96 -12.43 -18.13
C ASP A 104 -9.91 -11.56 -17.42
N ALA A 105 -9.12 -12.19 -16.54
CA ALA A 105 -8.07 -11.49 -15.82
C ALA A 105 -6.72 -11.55 -16.55
N VAL A 106 -6.00 -10.43 -16.50
CA VAL A 106 -4.62 -10.24 -16.97
C VAL A 106 -3.74 -9.96 -15.76
N ALA A 107 -2.88 -10.91 -15.41
CA ALA A 107 -1.92 -10.74 -14.33
C ALA A 107 -0.71 -9.90 -14.79
N VAL A 108 -0.23 -8.99 -13.92
CA VAL A 108 0.90 -8.09 -14.21
C VAL A 108 1.97 -8.27 -13.15
N LEU A 109 3.14 -8.78 -13.54
CA LEU A 109 4.31 -8.99 -12.70
C LEU A 109 5.48 -8.16 -13.24
N LEU A 110 5.40 -6.86 -13.08
CA LEU A 110 6.36 -5.87 -13.59
C LEU A 110 6.92 -4.99 -12.45
N PRO A 111 8.14 -4.48 -12.58
CA PRO A 111 8.69 -3.45 -11.70
C PRO A 111 8.16 -2.06 -12.07
N GLY A 112 8.73 -1.00 -11.49
CA GLY A 112 8.51 0.37 -11.96
C GLY A 112 9.06 0.55 -13.37
N CYS A 113 8.20 0.59 -14.38
CA CYS A 113 8.57 0.81 -15.79
C CYS A 113 7.43 1.48 -16.56
N LEU A 114 7.71 1.95 -17.76
CA LEU A 114 6.71 2.58 -18.63
C LEU A 114 5.63 1.59 -19.07
N GLU A 115 6.04 0.37 -19.41
CA GLU A 115 5.17 -0.73 -19.86
C GLU A 115 4.18 -1.17 -18.78
N TYR A 116 4.47 -0.89 -17.49
CA TYR A 116 3.51 -1.13 -16.42
C TYR A 116 2.19 -0.41 -16.67
N HIS A 117 2.28 0.86 -17.11
CA HIS A 117 1.11 1.68 -17.39
C HIS A 117 0.34 1.18 -18.63
N LEU A 118 1.03 0.60 -19.61
CA LEU A 118 0.37 -0.02 -20.77
C LEU A 118 -0.34 -1.33 -20.37
N ALA A 119 0.36 -2.18 -19.60
CA ALA A 119 -0.20 -3.43 -19.10
C ALA A 119 -1.43 -3.20 -18.21
N LEU A 120 -1.36 -2.17 -17.34
CA LEU A 120 -2.45 -1.81 -16.45
C LEU A 120 -3.65 -1.24 -17.23
N TRP A 121 -3.49 -0.11 -17.91
CA TRP A 121 -4.60 0.61 -18.52
C TRP A 121 -5.11 -0.05 -19.81
N GLY A 122 -4.22 -0.69 -20.58
CA GLY A 122 -4.61 -1.51 -21.73
C GLY A 122 -5.29 -2.80 -21.28
N GLY A 123 -4.85 -3.37 -20.15
CA GLY A 123 -5.49 -4.53 -19.53
C GLY A 123 -6.90 -4.22 -19.06
N GLU A 124 -7.14 -3.09 -18.39
CA GLU A 124 -8.48 -2.63 -17.97
C GLU A 124 -9.40 -2.33 -19.16
N ALA A 125 -8.84 -1.81 -20.26
CA ALA A 125 -9.60 -1.59 -21.49
C ALA A 125 -10.01 -2.90 -22.18
N ALA A 126 -9.25 -3.99 -22.02
CA ALA A 126 -9.55 -5.31 -22.58
C ALA A 126 -10.40 -6.19 -21.65
N GLY A 127 -10.06 -6.25 -20.37
CA GLY A 127 -10.65 -7.14 -19.37
C GLY A 127 -10.45 -6.63 -17.96
N ILE A 128 -9.98 -7.50 -17.07
CA ILE A 128 -9.72 -7.19 -15.65
C ILE A 128 -8.20 -7.31 -15.40
N VAL A 129 -7.58 -6.29 -14.83
CA VAL A 129 -6.15 -6.35 -14.50
C VAL A 129 -5.93 -6.87 -13.08
N GLN A 130 -4.90 -7.70 -12.90
CA GLN A 130 -4.44 -8.17 -11.60
C GLN A 130 -2.99 -7.78 -11.36
N PRO A 131 -2.70 -6.62 -10.74
CA PRO A 131 -1.36 -6.26 -10.30
C PRO A 131 -0.84 -7.21 -9.23
N LEU A 132 0.34 -7.79 -9.44
CA LEU A 132 0.97 -8.76 -8.54
C LEU A 132 2.17 -8.17 -7.83
N ASN A 133 2.26 -8.40 -6.53
CA ASN A 133 3.43 -8.05 -5.75
C ASN A 133 4.56 -9.07 -5.97
N PRO A 134 5.69 -8.70 -6.60
CA PRO A 134 6.78 -9.62 -6.93
C PRO A 134 7.51 -10.19 -5.71
N LEU A 135 7.30 -9.61 -4.52
CA LEU A 135 7.92 -10.06 -3.27
C LEU A 135 7.13 -11.17 -2.57
N LEU A 136 5.95 -11.54 -3.08
CA LEU A 136 5.19 -12.68 -2.58
C LEU A 136 5.88 -14.00 -2.99
N THR A 137 5.61 -15.06 -2.22
CA THR A 137 6.06 -16.41 -2.56
C THR A 137 5.30 -16.94 -3.77
N ASP A 138 5.87 -17.94 -4.44
CA ASP A 138 5.26 -18.54 -5.62
C ASP A 138 3.87 -19.13 -5.30
N GLU A 139 3.72 -19.77 -4.14
CA GLU A 139 2.44 -20.34 -3.69
C GLU A 139 1.34 -19.27 -3.54
N LYS A 140 1.69 -18.11 -2.97
CA LYS A 140 0.75 -16.99 -2.84
C LYS A 140 0.38 -16.40 -4.20
N LEU A 141 1.33 -16.28 -5.11
CA LEU A 141 1.09 -15.79 -6.47
C LEU A 141 0.20 -16.76 -7.26
N VAL A 142 0.45 -18.08 -7.18
CA VAL A 142 -0.39 -19.12 -7.78
C VAL A 142 -1.82 -19.02 -7.24
N ALA A 143 -1.99 -18.90 -5.91
CA ALA A 143 -3.30 -18.79 -5.29
C ALA A 143 -4.06 -17.54 -5.79
N LEU A 144 -3.40 -16.38 -5.84
CA LEU A 144 -3.98 -15.13 -6.34
C LEU A 144 -4.38 -15.23 -7.82
N MET A 145 -3.49 -15.73 -8.68
CA MET A 145 -3.76 -15.86 -10.11
C MET A 145 -4.85 -16.90 -10.40
N THR A 146 -4.91 -17.97 -9.63
CA THR A 146 -5.96 -19.00 -9.73
C THR A 146 -7.31 -18.43 -9.29
N ALA A 147 -7.36 -17.69 -8.17
CA ALA A 147 -8.58 -17.04 -7.71
C ALA A 147 -9.11 -16.00 -8.70
N ALA A 148 -8.22 -15.24 -9.34
CA ALA A 148 -8.55 -14.30 -10.41
C ALA A 148 -8.89 -14.98 -11.75
N ARG A 149 -8.59 -16.27 -11.92
CA ARG A 149 -8.66 -16.99 -13.20
C ARG A 149 -7.83 -16.33 -14.29
N ALA A 150 -6.60 -15.92 -13.93
CA ALA A 150 -5.71 -15.21 -14.85
C ALA A 150 -5.46 -15.99 -16.14
N LYS A 151 -5.68 -15.36 -17.29
CA LYS A 151 -5.56 -15.95 -18.63
C LYS A 151 -4.23 -15.59 -19.31
N VAL A 152 -3.75 -14.39 -19.08
CA VAL A 152 -2.49 -13.86 -19.58
C VAL A 152 -1.67 -13.35 -18.40
N LEU A 153 -0.35 -13.60 -18.42
CA LEU A 153 0.63 -13.02 -17.51
C LEU A 153 1.56 -12.09 -18.30
N ILE A 154 1.60 -10.81 -17.93
CA ILE A 154 2.61 -9.87 -18.45
C ILE A 154 3.71 -9.77 -17.40
N ALA A 155 4.94 -10.21 -17.75
CA ALA A 155 6.05 -10.34 -16.80
C ALA A 155 7.33 -9.66 -17.29
N TYR A 156 8.11 -9.14 -16.34
CA TYR A 156 9.41 -8.52 -16.64
C TYR A 156 10.45 -9.58 -17.02
N GLY A 157 11.11 -9.38 -18.15
CA GLY A 157 12.03 -10.32 -18.77
C GLY A 157 13.42 -10.39 -18.14
N SER A 158 13.57 -10.00 -16.86
CA SER A 158 14.85 -10.02 -16.13
C SER A 158 14.66 -10.46 -14.69
N ASP A 159 15.69 -11.06 -14.11
CA ASP A 159 15.76 -11.44 -12.70
C ASP A 159 16.44 -10.38 -11.82
N ALA A 160 16.97 -9.31 -12.41
CA ALA A 160 17.64 -8.23 -11.67
C ALA A 160 16.72 -7.59 -10.60
N GLU A 161 15.41 -7.51 -10.88
CA GLU A 161 14.39 -6.99 -9.96
C GLU A 161 13.57 -8.15 -9.37
N SER A 162 13.94 -8.61 -8.18
CA SER A 162 13.19 -9.62 -7.40
C SER A 162 12.97 -10.97 -8.10
N GLY A 163 13.81 -11.34 -9.06
CA GLY A 163 13.75 -12.63 -9.76
C GLY A 163 12.46 -12.83 -10.57
N MET A 164 11.90 -11.77 -11.16
CA MET A 164 10.57 -11.79 -11.77
C MET A 164 10.45 -12.73 -12.95
N TRP A 165 11.50 -12.84 -13.80
CA TRP A 165 11.45 -13.72 -14.96
C TRP A 165 11.44 -15.20 -14.57
N SER A 166 12.39 -15.62 -13.73
CA SER A 166 12.43 -16.97 -13.20
C SER A 166 11.14 -17.33 -12.47
N LYS A 167 10.57 -16.38 -11.73
CA LYS A 167 9.28 -16.52 -11.03
C LYS A 167 8.14 -16.74 -12.04
N ALA A 168 8.03 -15.92 -13.09
CA ALA A 168 7.02 -16.06 -14.13
C ALA A 168 7.08 -17.43 -14.81
N MET A 169 8.30 -17.93 -15.08
CA MET A 169 8.48 -19.25 -15.68
C MET A 169 8.05 -20.40 -14.75
N ARG A 170 8.26 -20.28 -13.44
CA ARG A 170 7.75 -21.27 -12.47
C ARG A 170 6.23 -21.23 -12.32
N LEU A 171 5.61 -20.05 -12.36
CA LEU A 171 4.15 -19.89 -12.25
C LEU A 171 3.40 -20.43 -13.46
N ARG A 172 4.01 -20.40 -14.65
CA ARG A 172 3.40 -20.72 -15.94
C ARG A 172 2.69 -22.09 -15.98
N GLY A 173 3.23 -23.12 -15.35
CA GLY A 173 2.63 -24.45 -15.33
C GLY A 173 1.70 -24.73 -14.15
N GLN A 174 1.52 -23.78 -13.24
CA GLN A 174 0.82 -23.98 -11.97
C GLN A 174 -0.56 -23.32 -11.93
N VAL A 175 -0.85 -22.39 -12.85
CA VAL A 175 -2.15 -21.70 -12.95
C VAL A 175 -2.95 -22.29 -14.09
N PRO A 176 -4.06 -23.00 -13.83
CA PRO A 176 -4.76 -23.79 -14.87
C PRO A 176 -5.34 -22.98 -16.02
N THR A 177 -5.68 -21.71 -15.78
CA THR A 177 -6.29 -20.81 -16.76
C THR A 177 -5.27 -20.04 -17.59
N LEU A 178 -3.99 -20.04 -17.19
CA LEU A 178 -2.94 -19.26 -17.83
C LEU A 178 -2.53 -19.88 -19.17
N THR A 179 -2.81 -19.20 -20.27
CA THR A 179 -2.52 -19.66 -21.64
C THR A 179 -1.27 -19.02 -22.23
N THR A 180 -0.95 -17.79 -21.83
CA THR A 180 0.10 -16.99 -22.47
C THR A 180 0.89 -16.19 -21.44
N VAL A 181 2.22 -16.16 -21.62
CA VAL A 181 3.10 -15.23 -20.91
C VAL A 181 3.66 -14.23 -21.91
N LEU A 182 3.49 -12.94 -21.63
CA LEU A 182 4.05 -11.84 -22.41
C LEU A 182 5.26 -11.28 -21.67
N ARG A 183 6.43 -11.36 -22.31
CA ARG A 183 7.69 -10.87 -21.79
C ARG A 183 7.87 -9.39 -22.10
N VAL A 184 8.08 -8.57 -21.10
CA VAL A 184 8.52 -7.18 -21.23
C VAL A 184 10.03 -7.13 -21.11
N ALA A 185 10.72 -6.75 -22.18
CA ALA A 185 12.17 -6.64 -22.18
C ALA A 185 12.66 -5.44 -21.32
N PRO A 186 13.77 -5.57 -20.56
CA PRO A 186 14.43 -4.42 -19.97
C PRO A 186 14.82 -3.36 -21.00
N HIS A 187 14.72 -2.08 -20.62
CA HIS A 187 15.03 -0.96 -21.54
C HIS A 187 16.48 -0.91 -22.05
N ASP A 188 17.40 -1.53 -21.35
CA ASP A 188 18.83 -1.66 -21.68
C ASP A 188 19.20 -2.98 -22.37
N GLU A 189 18.22 -3.86 -22.58
CA GLU A 189 18.44 -5.13 -23.24
C GLU A 189 18.66 -4.97 -24.75
N ALA A 190 19.75 -5.56 -25.25
CA ALA A 190 20.03 -5.56 -26.69
C ALA A 190 18.98 -6.39 -27.46
N PRO A 191 18.57 -5.96 -28.67
CA PRO A 191 17.65 -6.73 -29.49
C PRO A 191 18.09 -8.18 -29.70
N GLY A 192 17.22 -9.15 -29.40
CA GLY A 192 17.47 -10.57 -29.53
C GLY A 192 18.28 -11.20 -28.38
N ALA A 193 18.62 -10.48 -27.33
CA ALA A 193 19.37 -11.02 -26.20
C ALA A 193 18.62 -12.13 -25.43
N ALA A 194 17.29 -12.14 -25.47
CA ALA A 194 16.48 -13.18 -24.85
C ALA A 194 16.62 -14.57 -25.49
N GLY A 195 17.15 -14.67 -26.71
CA GLY A 195 17.19 -15.91 -27.47
C GLY A 195 15.81 -16.42 -27.87
N ALA A 196 15.67 -17.74 -28.04
CA ALA A 196 14.41 -18.40 -28.37
C ALA A 196 13.54 -18.50 -27.10
N LEU A 197 12.33 -17.91 -27.14
CA LEU A 197 11.37 -18.00 -26.04
C LEU A 197 10.69 -19.39 -26.03
N PRO A 198 10.32 -19.91 -24.85
CA PRO A 198 9.55 -21.15 -24.73
C PRO A 198 8.19 -21.06 -25.43
N GLU A 199 7.58 -22.19 -25.79
CA GLU A 199 6.21 -22.24 -26.30
C GLU A 199 5.23 -21.54 -25.34
N GLY A 200 4.27 -20.76 -25.86
CA GLY A 200 3.31 -19.98 -25.07
C GLY A 200 3.90 -18.73 -24.38
N VAL A 201 5.14 -18.37 -24.72
CA VAL A 201 5.79 -17.13 -24.29
C VAL A 201 6.09 -16.28 -25.52
N ALA A 202 5.81 -14.98 -25.48
CA ALA A 202 6.06 -14.07 -26.59
C ALA A 202 6.53 -12.69 -26.08
N GLU A 203 7.21 -11.93 -26.94
CA GLU A 203 7.65 -10.57 -26.63
C GLU A 203 6.46 -9.61 -26.66
N PHE A 204 6.23 -8.92 -25.52
CA PHE A 204 5.12 -7.99 -25.35
C PHE A 204 5.16 -6.85 -26.36
N ASP A 205 6.30 -6.16 -26.47
CA ASP A 205 6.42 -4.98 -27.33
C ASP A 205 6.34 -5.32 -28.81
N THR A 206 6.88 -6.46 -29.23
CA THR A 206 6.80 -6.92 -30.63
C THR A 206 5.36 -7.17 -31.04
N LEU A 207 4.61 -7.92 -30.23
CA LEU A 207 3.20 -8.23 -30.54
C LEU A 207 2.30 -7.00 -30.40
N ARG A 208 2.55 -6.16 -29.42
CA ARG A 208 1.81 -4.92 -29.20
C ARG A 208 2.00 -3.94 -30.35
N ALA A 209 3.23 -3.72 -30.79
CA ALA A 209 3.53 -2.79 -31.89
C ALA A 209 2.85 -3.16 -33.21
N ALA A 210 2.49 -4.41 -33.42
CA ALA A 210 1.73 -4.88 -34.57
C ALA A 210 0.24 -4.56 -34.53
N GLN A 211 -0.26 -4.04 -33.39
CA GLN A 211 -1.70 -3.76 -33.21
C GLN A 211 -2.06 -2.32 -33.58
N PRO A 212 -3.32 -2.07 -33.99
CA PRO A 212 -3.82 -0.71 -34.21
C PRO A 212 -3.65 0.17 -32.97
N SER A 213 -3.17 1.40 -33.15
CA SER A 213 -2.82 2.34 -32.10
C SER A 213 -3.84 3.48 -31.91
N ASP A 214 -4.84 3.57 -32.78
CA ASP A 214 -5.76 4.70 -32.87
C ASP A 214 -7.12 4.44 -32.20
N ARG A 215 -7.46 3.19 -31.91
CA ARG A 215 -8.76 2.80 -31.33
C ARG A 215 -8.75 1.41 -30.71
N LEU A 216 -9.79 1.11 -29.94
CA LEU A 216 -10.14 -0.27 -29.54
C LEU A 216 -10.85 -0.96 -30.73
N VAL A 217 -10.21 -2.02 -31.28
CA VAL A 217 -10.78 -2.80 -32.39
C VAL A 217 -12.00 -3.60 -31.96
N SER A 218 -12.04 -4.01 -30.69
CA SER A 218 -13.18 -4.75 -30.12
C SER A 218 -14.49 -3.95 -30.11
N GLY A 219 -14.41 -2.61 -30.12
CA GLY A 219 -15.58 -1.75 -29.96
C GLY A 219 -16.24 -1.87 -28.58
N ARG A 220 -15.54 -2.39 -27.57
CA ARG A 220 -16.08 -2.57 -26.21
C ARG A 220 -16.61 -1.25 -25.66
N ASP A 221 -17.89 -1.22 -25.26
CA ASP A 221 -18.46 -0.18 -24.41
C ASP A 221 -18.25 -0.57 -22.94
N ILE A 222 -17.47 0.24 -22.23
CA ILE A 222 -17.07 -0.04 -20.85
C ILE A 222 -18.00 0.71 -19.91
N ALA A 223 -18.78 -0.03 -19.12
CA ALA A 223 -19.67 0.55 -18.13
C ALA A 223 -18.91 0.93 -16.85
N PRO A 224 -19.35 1.94 -16.08
CA PRO A 224 -18.73 2.30 -14.82
C PRO A 224 -18.82 1.18 -13.77
N THR A 225 -19.75 0.26 -13.92
CA THR A 225 -19.93 -0.92 -13.04
C THR A 225 -19.07 -2.12 -13.43
N ASP A 226 -18.46 -2.11 -14.64
CA ASP A 226 -17.55 -3.17 -15.06
C ASP A 226 -16.34 -3.23 -14.11
N ILE A 227 -15.90 -4.43 -13.80
CA ILE A 227 -14.69 -4.62 -12.96
C ILE A 227 -13.47 -4.31 -13.83
N ALA A 228 -12.67 -3.35 -13.37
CA ALA A 228 -11.43 -2.92 -14.00
C ALA A 228 -10.24 -3.71 -13.47
N ALA A 229 -10.18 -3.94 -12.15
CA ALA A 229 -9.01 -4.55 -11.53
C ALA A 229 -9.34 -5.41 -10.31
N TYR A 230 -8.46 -6.38 -10.05
CA TYR A 230 -8.37 -7.14 -8.81
C TYR A 230 -7.09 -6.74 -8.07
N PHE A 231 -7.20 -5.96 -7.00
CA PHE A 231 -6.07 -5.64 -6.12
C PHE A 231 -6.02 -6.58 -4.93
N HIS A 232 -4.85 -7.18 -4.66
CA HIS A 232 -4.70 -7.96 -3.44
C HIS A 232 -4.52 -7.06 -2.22
N THR A 233 -5.19 -7.41 -1.12
CA THR A 233 -4.98 -6.77 0.17
C THR A 233 -3.96 -7.54 0.99
N GLY A 234 -3.10 -6.83 1.71
CA GLY A 234 -2.20 -7.43 2.69
C GLY A 234 -2.99 -7.84 3.94
N GLY A 235 -3.59 -9.03 3.93
CA GLY A 235 -4.11 -9.64 5.16
C GLY A 235 -2.96 -9.95 6.10
N THR A 236 -3.00 -9.48 7.34
CA THR A 236 -1.97 -9.76 8.35
C THR A 236 -2.05 -11.19 8.91
N THR A 237 -3.07 -11.98 8.55
CA THR A 237 -3.36 -13.27 9.20
C THR A 237 -3.88 -14.37 8.25
N GLY A 238 -3.70 -14.27 6.92
CA GLY A 238 -4.26 -15.26 6.01
C GLY A 238 -3.77 -15.19 4.57
N ALA A 239 -4.42 -15.96 3.69
CA ALA A 239 -4.23 -15.83 2.24
C ALA A 239 -4.60 -14.40 1.81
N PRO A 240 -3.85 -13.80 0.86
CA PRO A 240 -4.17 -12.48 0.36
C PRO A 240 -5.55 -12.50 -0.32
N LYS A 241 -6.39 -11.49 0.00
CA LYS A 241 -7.74 -11.33 -0.56
C LYS A 241 -7.67 -10.48 -1.82
N LEU A 242 -8.58 -10.72 -2.76
CA LEU A 242 -8.70 -9.93 -3.98
C LEU A 242 -9.89 -8.97 -3.89
N ALA A 243 -9.62 -7.68 -3.84
CA ALA A 243 -10.61 -6.61 -3.88
C ALA A 243 -10.96 -6.29 -5.33
N ARG A 244 -12.25 -6.27 -5.66
CA ARG A 244 -12.78 -5.96 -6.99
C ARG A 244 -13.01 -4.46 -7.14
N HIS A 245 -12.31 -3.81 -8.05
CA HIS A 245 -12.50 -2.40 -8.35
C HIS A 245 -13.27 -2.23 -9.66
N SER A 246 -14.35 -1.45 -9.64
CA SER A 246 -15.02 -1.04 -10.84
C SER A 246 -14.31 0.15 -11.51
N HIS A 247 -14.53 0.35 -12.80
CA HIS A 247 -14.05 1.53 -13.52
C HIS A 247 -14.57 2.82 -12.88
N GLY A 248 -15.84 2.86 -12.49
CA GLY A 248 -16.43 4.03 -11.83
C GLY A 248 -15.75 4.39 -10.51
N ALA A 249 -15.40 3.39 -9.68
CA ALA A 249 -14.69 3.62 -8.43
C ALA A 249 -13.30 4.23 -8.65
N GLN A 250 -12.55 3.75 -9.65
CA GLN A 250 -11.23 4.29 -9.99
C GLN A 250 -11.32 5.70 -10.58
N VAL A 251 -12.26 5.93 -11.48
CA VAL A 251 -12.49 7.24 -12.11
C VAL A 251 -12.94 8.29 -11.09
N PHE A 252 -13.82 7.90 -10.15
CA PHE A 252 -14.19 8.77 -9.03
C PHE A 252 -13.00 9.13 -8.14
N THR A 253 -12.15 8.15 -7.82
CA THR A 253 -10.91 8.41 -7.06
C THR A 253 -10.02 9.43 -7.76
N ALA A 254 -9.85 9.31 -9.09
CA ALA A 254 -9.06 10.25 -9.87
C ALA A 254 -9.67 11.66 -9.83
N TRP A 255 -10.98 11.78 -10.09
CA TRP A 255 -11.69 13.05 -10.07
C TRP A 255 -11.63 13.72 -8.69
N ALA A 256 -11.97 13.00 -7.62
CA ALA A 256 -11.97 13.54 -6.27
C ALA A 256 -10.55 13.98 -5.82
N SER A 257 -9.52 13.21 -6.17
CA SER A 257 -8.12 13.59 -5.89
C SER A 257 -7.70 14.87 -6.61
N VAL A 258 -8.14 15.03 -7.87
CA VAL A 258 -7.87 16.25 -8.65
C VAL A 258 -8.53 17.47 -7.99
N GLN A 259 -9.79 17.34 -7.55
CA GLN A 259 -10.49 18.44 -6.88
C GLN A 259 -9.82 18.85 -5.57
N LEU A 260 -9.52 17.88 -4.70
CA LEU A 260 -9.01 18.17 -3.34
C LEU A 260 -7.52 18.55 -3.33
N ALA A 261 -6.70 17.93 -4.18
CA ALA A 261 -5.26 18.23 -4.25
C ALA A 261 -4.91 19.35 -5.24
N GLY A 262 -5.88 19.89 -5.98
CA GLY A 262 -5.65 20.98 -6.92
C GLY A 262 -4.76 20.62 -8.13
N MET A 263 -4.78 19.33 -8.54
CA MET A 263 -3.90 18.84 -9.62
C MET A 263 -4.25 19.46 -10.98
N ASN A 264 -3.25 19.86 -11.74
CA ASN A 264 -3.45 20.46 -13.05
C ASN A 264 -2.27 20.15 -13.99
N GLU A 265 -2.38 20.55 -15.25
CA GLU A 265 -1.43 20.27 -16.31
C GLU A 265 -0.03 20.85 -16.12
N HIS A 266 0.19 21.73 -15.18
CA HIS A 266 1.52 22.28 -14.86
C HIS A 266 2.27 21.43 -13.83
N GLY A 267 1.59 20.42 -13.27
CA GLY A 267 2.15 19.54 -12.27
C GLY A 267 3.19 18.56 -12.80
N ILE A 268 4.15 18.24 -11.97
CA ILE A 268 5.11 17.14 -12.13
C ILE A 268 5.17 16.37 -10.81
N SER A 269 5.14 15.05 -10.87
CA SER A 269 5.11 14.17 -9.69
C SER A 269 6.15 13.06 -9.81
N ILE A 270 6.96 12.82 -8.77
CA ILE A 270 7.80 11.62 -8.68
C ILE A 270 6.99 10.55 -7.96
N ASN A 271 6.56 9.52 -8.71
CA ASN A 271 5.81 8.41 -8.13
C ASN A 271 6.75 7.34 -7.59
N GLY A 272 6.95 7.34 -6.29
CA GLY A 272 7.79 6.36 -5.58
C GLY A 272 7.02 5.19 -4.99
N TYR A 273 5.70 5.13 -5.13
CA TYR A 273 4.88 4.04 -4.62
C TYR A 273 4.94 2.81 -5.51
N PRO A 274 4.94 1.58 -4.93
CA PRO A 274 4.87 0.35 -5.72
C PRO A 274 3.64 0.33 -6.63
N LEU A 275 3.84 0.04 -7.93
CA LEU A 275 2.77 0.06 -8.93
C LEU A 275 1.81 -1.14 -8.81
N PHE A 276 2.17 -2.20 -8.08
CA PHE A 276 1.23 -3.28 -7.75
C PHE A 276 0.23 -2.90 -6.63
N HIS A 277 0.39 -1.75 -6.02
CA HIS A 277 -0.47 -1.26 -4.94
C HIS A 277 -1.34 -0.09 -5.42
N VAL A 278 -2.59 -0.04 -4.93
CA VAL A 278 -3.55 1.02 -5.30
C VAL A 278 -2.99 2.43 -5.17
N ALA A 279 -2.17 2.72 -4.15
CA ALA A 279 -1.58 4.04 -3.95
C ALA A 279 -0.70 4.50 -5.12
N GLY A 280 0.07 3.57 -5.70
CA GLY A 280 0.96 3.86 -6.82
C GLY A 280 0.22 4.07 -8.14
N VAL A 281 -0.84 3.31 -8.37
CA VAL A 281 -1.53 3.34 -9.68
C VAL A 281 -2.77 4.25 -9.71
N LEU A 282 -3.51 4.42 -8.62
CA LEU A 282 -4.73 5.22 -8.63
C LEU A 282 -4.46 6.66 -8.18
N PRO A 283 -4.27 7.00 -6.90
CA PRO A 283 -4.06 8.39 -6.51
C PRO A 283 -2.74 8.99 -7.04
N ALA A 284 -1.66 8.20 -7.19
CA ALA A 284 -0.39 8.75 -7.67
C ALA A 284 -0.27 8.79 -9.20
N SER A 285 -0.78 7.80 -9.96
CA SER A 285 -0.67 7.77 -11.42
C SER A 285 -1.97 8.19 -12.11
N LEU A 286 -3.11 7.50 -11.88
CA LEU A 286 -4.36 7.77 -12.59
C LEU A 286 -4.85 9.20 -12.36
N SER A 287 -4.85 9.66 -11.08
CA SER A 287 -5.27 11.03 -10.75
C SER A 287 -4.36 12.07 -11.42
N SER A 288 -3.05 11.86 -11.36
CA SER A 288 -2.06 12.75 -12.01
C SER A 288 -2.27 12.81 -13.52
N LEU A 289 -2.33 11.65 -14.18
CA LEU A 289 -2.48 11.55 -15.64
C LEU A 289 -3.85 12.06 -16.12
N SER A 290 -4.90 11.97 -15.31
CA SER A 290 -6.22 12.53 -15.65
C SER A 290 -6.25 14.06 -15.75
N ALA A 291 -5.34 14.72 -15.01
CA ALA A 291 -5.22 16.17 -14.94
C ALA A 291 -4.08 16.75 -15.78
N GLY A 292 -3.39 15.94 -16.58
CA GLY A 292 -2.27 16.40 -17.39
C GLY A 292 -0.92 16.52 -16.66
N VAL A 293 -0.79 15.98 -15.43
CA VAL A 293 0.46 15.97 -14.65
C VAL A 293 1.46 15.00 -15.28
N GLU A 294 2.73 15.38 -15.38
CA GLU A 294 3.82 14.47 -15.72
C GLU A 294 4.14 13.57 -14.54
N VAL A 295 4.20 12.24 -14.76
CA VAL A 295 4.56 11.27 -13.74
C VAL A 295 5.94 10.69 -14.00
N ILE A 296 6.86 10.93 -13.07
CA ILE A 296 8.22 10.40 -13.10
C ILE A 296 8.27 9.08 -12.33
N ILE A 297 8.78 8.04 -12.98
CA ILE A 297 9.02 6.71 -12.42
C ILE A 297 10.52 6.61 -12.10
N PRO A 298 10.92 6.63 -10.82
CA PRO A 298 12.32 6.68 -10.44
C PRO A 298 12.93 5.27 -10.39
N THR A 299 13.36 4.73 -11.52
CA THR A 299 13.97 3.40 -11.72
C THR A 299 12.99 2.22 -11.51
N PRO A 300 13.39 0.98 -11.86
CA PRO A 300 12.57 -0.21 -11.61
C PRO A 300 12.26 -0.45 -10.13
N SER A 301 13.19 -0.14 -9.22
CA SER A 301 13.02 -0.31 -7.78
C SER A 301 12.34 0.88 -7.09
N LEU A 302 12.00 1.94 -7.82
CA LEU A 302 11.36 3.17 -7.33
C LEU A 302 12.19 3.81 -6.18
N LEU A 303 11.55 4.33 -5.12
CA LEU A 303 12.24 4.90 -3.96
C LEU A 303 12.93 3.87 -3.04
N ARG A 304 12.93 2.57 -3.39
CA ARG A 304 13.79 1.58 -2.73
C ARG A 304 15.21 1.59 -3.29
N ASN A 305 15.43 2.23 -4.43
CA ASN A 305 16.75 2.42 -5.00
C ASN A 305 17.57 3.39 -4.14
N LYS A 306 18.72 2.92 -3.62
CA LYS A 306 19.58 3.71 -2.73
C LYS A 306 20.18 4.95 -3.41
N GLU A 307 20.48 4.85 -4.71
CA GLU A 307 21.03 5.97 -5.49
C GLU A 307 19.96 7.05 -5.70
N VAL A 308 18.71 6.66 -6.00
CA VAL A 308 17.57 7.59 -6.08
C VAL A 308 17.39 8.32 -4.75
N LEU A 309 17.40 7.62 -3.62
CA LEU A 309 17.27 8.25 -2.31
C LEU A 309 18.45 9.20 -2.03
N ALA A 310 19.69 8.78 -2.29
CA ALA A 310 20.87 9.60 -2.04
C ALA A 310 20.91 10.88 -2.89
N ASN A 311 20.36 10.85 -4.09
CA ASN A 311 20.31 11.99 -5.02
C ASN A 311 18.94 12.66 -5.08
N TYR A 312 18.00 12.31 -4.19
CA TYR A 312 16.60 12.74 -4.32
C TYR A 312 16.43 14.25 -4.49
N TRP A 313 17.12 15.06 -3.68
CA TRP A 313 17.00 16.51 -3.76
C TRP A 313 17.58 17.10 -5.05
N LYS A 314 18.62 16.50 -5.62
CA LYS A 314 19.14 16.86 -6.94
C LYS A 314 18.17 16.48 -8.07
N LEU A 315 17.45 15.37 -7.93
CA LEU A 315 16.38 15.00 -8.85
C LEU A 315 15.21 16.00 -8.75
N VAL A 316 14.87 16.44 -7.54
CA VAL A 316 13.88 17.51 -7.32
C VAL A 316 14.32 18.81 -8.01
N GLU A 317 15.56 19.24 -7.83
CA GLU A 317 16.09 20.43 -8.51
C GLU A 317 16.03 20.32 -10.04
N LYS A 318 16.45 19.16 -10.60
CA LYS A 318 16.46 18.92 -12.05
C LYS A 318 15.07 18.86 -12.66
N TYR A 319 14.17 18.09 -12.07
CA TYR A 319 12.85 17.79 -12.67
C TYR A 319 11.74 18.69 -12.15
N ARG A 320 11.98 19.45 -11.09
CA ARG A 320 11.05 20.42 -10.49
C ARG A 320 9.64 19.85 -10.20
N PRO A 321 9.53 18.70 -9.51
CA PRO A 321 8.22 18.18 -9.12
C PRO A 321 7.49 19.22 -8.27
N THR A 322 6.18 19.33 -8.48
CA THR A 322 5.32 20.26 -7.74
C THR A 322 4.78 19.67 -6.45
N SER A 323 4.86 18.33 -6.33
CA SER A 323 4.44 17.63 -5.14
C SER A 323 5.44 16.55 -4.74
N LEU A 324 5.57 16.33 -3.41
CA LEU A 324 6.24 15.19 -2.82
C LEU A 324 5.19 14.32 -2.15
N SER A 325 5.08 13.05 -2.54
CA SER A 325 4.19 12.09 -1.90
C SER A 325 4.95 10.81 -1.58
N ALA A 326 5.04 10.48 -0.29
CA ALA A 326 5.81 9.32 0.18
C ALA A 326 5.24 8.75 1.47
N VAL A 327 5.49 7.47 1.74
CA VAL A 327 5.17 6.86 3.04
C VAL A 327 6.08 7.41 4.14
N PRO A 328 5.69 7.38 5.42
CA PRO A 328 6.48 7.94 6.53
C PRO A 328 7.92 7.44 6.59
N THR A 329 8.16 6.17 6.27
CA THR A 329 9.51 5.57 6.28
C THR A 329 10.43 6.14 5.19
N VAL A 330 9.88 6.51 4.04
CA VAL A 330 10.62 7.21 2.98
C VAL A 330 10.89 8.65 3.41
N LEU A 331 9.93 9.35 4.03
CA LEU A 331 10.18 10.68 4.60
C LEU A 331 11.29 10.64 5.65
N ALA A 332 11.30 9.63 6.53
CA ALA A 332 12.37 9.43 7.51
C ALA A 332 13.74 9.22 6.85
N ALA A 333 13.79 8.47 5.75
CA ALA A 333 15.02 8.29 4.98
C ALA A 333 15.48 9.60 4.32
N LEU A 334 14.57 10.35 3.69
CA LEU A 334 14.85 11.64 3.06
C LEU A 334 15.28 12.70 4.07
N ALA A 335 14.76 12.67 5.31
CA ALA A 335 15.18 13.55 6.40
C ALA A 335 16.66 13.38 6.80
N ASN A 336 17.29 12.27 6.38
CA ASN A 336 18.73 12.04 6.57
C ASN A 336 19.58 12.41 5.35
N VAL A 337 18.95 12.83 4.23
CA VAL A 337 19.65 13.27 3.01
C VAL A 337 19.79 14.79 3.02
N PRO A 338 21.00 15.34 3.12
CA PRO A 338 21.19 16.79 3.15
C PRO A 338 20.84 17.42 1.79
N LEU A 339 20.28 18.63 1.80
CA LEU A 339 19.96 19.38 0.58
C LEU A 339 21.20 19.70 -0.25
N ASN A 340 22.34 19.98 0.38
CA ASN A 340 23.60 20.39 -0.27
C ASN A 340 23.41 21.54 -1.27
N GLY A 341 22.49 22.46 -0.97
CA GLY A 341 22.18 23.61 -1.81
C GLY A 341 21.19 23.37 -2.94
N ALA A 342 20.61 22.17 -3.06
CA ALA A 342 19.60 21.87 -4.08
C ALA A 342 18.34 22.75 -3.91
N ASP A 343 17.82 23.28 -5.01
CA ASP A 343 16.57 24.05 -5.05
C ASP A 343 15.36 23.13 -5.04
N ILE A 344 14.62 23.14 -3.95
CA ILE A 344 13.37 22.37 -3.76
C ILE A 344 12.12 23.25 -3.81
N SER A 345 12.24 24.52 -4.17
CA SER A 345 11.14 25.51 -4.18
C SER A 345 9.96 25.16 -5.10
N SER A 346 10.14 24.19 -6.01
CA SER A 346 9.08 23.68 -6.86
C SER A 346 8.03 22.86 -6.09
N ILE A 347 8.39 22.28 -4.93
CA ILE A 347 7.47 21.48 -4.12
C ILE A 347 6.54 22.42 -3.35
N THR A 348 5.29 22.47 -3.76
CA THR A 348 4.23 23.28 -3.10
C THR A 348 3.28 22.43 -2.25
N TYR A 349 3.35 21.10 -2.35
CA TYR A 349 2.52 20.18 -1.60
C TYR A 349 3.31 18.94 -1.21
N CYS A 350 3.51 18.74 0.09
CA CYS A 350 4.11 17.51 0.62
C CYS A 350 3.04 16.68 1.32
N ARG A 351 2.88 15.41 0.94
CA ARG A 351 1.84 14.51 1.45
C ARG A 351 2.40 13.16 1.86
N THR A 352 1.83 12.60 2.92
CA THR A 352 2.05 11.23 3.36
C THR A 352 0.74 10.49 3.57
N GLY A 353 0.81 9.18 3.67
CA GLY A 353 -0.31 8.31 3.95
C GLY A 353 0.12 6.86 4.06
N ALA A 354 -0.86 5.95 4.06
CA ALA A 354 -0.67 4.51 4.16
C ALA A 354 -0.17 3.99 5.53
N ALA A 355 0.45 4.82 6.36
CA ALA A 355 0.88 4.50 7.72
C ALA A 355 0.80 5.75 8.59
N VAL A 356 0.81 5.58 9.90
CA VAL A 356 0.81 6.69 10.86
C VAL A 356 2.11 7.48 10.73
N LEU A 357 2.00 8.80 10.68
CA LEU A 357 3.14 9.72 10.72
C LEU A 357 3.43 10.08 12.18
N ALA A 358 4.68 9.85 12.61
CA ALA A 358 5.12 10.30 13.92
C ALA A 358 5.21 11.85 13.95
N PRO A 359 4.64 12.52 14.97
CA PRO A 359 4.64 13.99 15.05
C PRO A 359 6.04 14.61 14.97
N GLU A 360 7.02 13.97 15.61
CA GLU A 360 8.42 14.44 15.59
C GLU A 360 9.06 14.33 14.20
N LEU A 361 8.70 13.30 13.43
CA LEU A 361 9.16 13.18 12.04
C LEU A 361 8.58 14.30 11.18
N ALA A 362 7.29 14.61 11.33
CA ALA A 362 6.64 15.73 10.64
C ALA A 362 7.33 17.05 10.96
N ALA A 363 7.48 17.35 12.27
CA ALA A 363 8.14 18.57 12.73
C ALA A 363 9.61 18.65 12.29
N ARG A 364 10.34 17.53 12.31
CA ARG A 364 11.73 17.46 11.81
C ARG A 364 11.80 17.74 10.32
N PHE A 365 10.90 17.15 9.52
CA PHE A 365 10.85 17.33 8.08
C PHE A 365 10.58 18.78 7.71
N GLU A 366 9.62 19.41 8.38
CA GLU A 366 9.29 20.82 8.21
C GLU A 366 10.47 21.74 8.58
N ARG A 367 11.14 21.48 9.72
CA ARG A 367 12.34 22.25 10.12
C ARG A 367 13.48 22.14 9.11
N LEU A 368 13.69 20.96 8.50
CA LEU A 368 14.80 20.74 7.56
C LEU A 368 14.55 21.31 6.18
N PHE A 369 13.31 21.25 5.70
CA PHE A 369 12.96 21.49 4.30
C PHE A 369 11.96 22.64 4.10
N GLY A 370 11.36 23.17 5.16
CA GLY A 370 10.28 24.17 5.06
C GLY A 370 8.99 23.60 4.43
N LEU A 371 8.82 22.28 4.41
CA LEU A 371 7.69 21.60 3.81
C LEU A 371 6.77 21.02 4.89
N HIS A 372 5.57 21.57 5.03
CA HIS A 372 4.53 20.98 5.89
C HIS A 372 4.06 19.64 5.30
N VAL A 373 3.96 18.61 6.13
CA VAL A 373 3.57 17.26 5.71
C VAL A 373 2.09 17.03 5.96
N HIS A 374 1.28 17.04 4.91
CA HIS A 374 -0.15 16.77 4.95
C HIS A 374 -0.40 15.27 5.02
N GLU A 375 -1.26 14.83 5.93
CA GLU A 375 -1.63 13.42 6.04
C GLU A 375 -2.90 13.09 5.21
N SER A 376 -3.02 11.86 4.76
CA SER A 376 -4.18 11.33 4.07
C SER A 376 -4.42 9.88 4.45
N LEU A 377 -5.70 9.46 4.49
CA LEU A 377 -6.07 8.06 4.65
C LEU A 377 -6.42 7.45 3.30
N GLY A 378 -5.93 6.24 3.07
CA GLY A 378 -6.27 5.45 1.90
C GLY A 378 -6.18 3.97 2.18
N MET A 379 -7.03 3.19 1.54
CA MET A 379 -7.05 1.74 1.63
C MET A 379 -7.44 1.12 0.29
N THR A 380 -7.13 -0.16 0.13
CA THR A 380 -7.46 -0.87 -1.11
C THR A 380 -8.96 -0.88 -1.35
N GLU A 381 -9.75 -1.09 -0.32
CA GLU A 381 -11.21 -1.15 -0.36
C GLU A 381 -11.89 0.20 -0.75
N MET A 382 -11.12 1.29 -0.79
CA MET A 382 -11.54 2.64 -1.18
C MET A 382 -10.79 3.16 -2.42
N ALA A 383 -10.39 2.28 -3.31
CA ALA A 383 -9.62 2.63 -4.50
C ALA A 383 -8.43 3.57 -4.22
N GLY A 384 -7.78 3.39 -3.06
CA GLY A 384 -6.53 4.03 -2.70
C GLY A 384 -6.62 5.35 -1.93
N ILE A 385 -7.79 5.98 -1.82
CA ILE A 385 -7.97 7.24 -1.08
C ILE A 385 -9.33 7.31 -0.40
N SER A 386 -9.35 7.77 0.84
CA SER A 386 -10.57 7.94 1.65
C SER A 386 -10.70 9.37 2.15
N THR A 387 -9.60 9.96 2.66
CA THR A 387 -9.56 11.35 3.09
C THR A 387 -8.30 12.04 2.61
N ILE A 388 -8.37 13.35 2.45
CA ILE A 388 -7.25 14.18 2.00
C ILE A 388 -7.21 15.45 2.86
N THR A 389 -6.00 15.83 3.29
CA THR A 389 -5.72 17.20 3.74
C THR A 389 -5.28 18.01 2.52
N PRO A 390 -6.08 18.98 2.03
CA PRO A 390 -5.76 19.77 0.84
C PRO A 390 -4.49 20.63 1.03
N PRO A 391 -3.84 21.06 -0.06
CA PRO A 391 -2.71 21.99 0.01
C PRO A 391 -3.07 23.29 0.76
N GLY A 392 -2.20 23.72 1.67
CA GLY A 392 -2.38 24.94 2.46
C GLY A 392 -3.45 24.85 3.56
N VAL A 393 -3.84 23.63 3.90
CA VAL A 393 -4.67 23.33 5.07
C VAL A 393 -3.79 22.65 6.10
N ASP A 394 -3.60 23.29 7.25
CA ASP A 394 -2.83 22.74 8.36
C ASP A 394 -3.75 21.89 9.26
N GLY A 395 -3.19 20.85 9.86
CA GLY A 395 -3.86 19.99 10.82
C GLY A 395 -2.91 19.49 11.89
N PRO A 396 -3.41 19.08 13.07
CA PRO A 396 -2.57 18.42 14.06
C PRO A 396 -2.06 17.08 13.52
N ALA A 397 -0.99 16.55 14.10
CA ALA A 397 -0.48 15.23 13.78
C ALA A 397 -1.57 14.16 13.98
N GLY A 398 -1.72 13.26 13.01
CA GLY A 398 -2.78 12.27 12.96
C GLY A 398 -4.07 12.75 12.29
N CYS A 399 -4.18 14.05 11.95
CA CYS A 399 -5.27 14.57 11.15
C CYS A 399 -5.08 14.17 9.69
N VAL A 400 -5.92 13.28 9.19
CA VAL A 400 -5.90 12.81 7.80
C VAL A 400 -6.85 13.60 6.89
N GLY A 401 -7.36 14.72 7.37
CA GLY A 401 -8.10 15.70 6.60
C GLY A 401 -9.59 15.39 6.42
N PHE A 402 -10.13 15.87 5.31
CA PHE A 402 -11.56 15.83 5.01
C PHE A 402 -11.93 14.59 4.20
N ARG A 403 -13.18 14.17 4.33
CA ARG A 403 -13.80 13.18 3.45
C ARG A 403 -13.76 13.62 1.98
N LEU A 404 -13.84 12.68 1.06
CA LEU A 404 -14.04 13.02 -0.35
C LEU A 404 -15.46 13.60 -0.58
N PRO A 405 -15.68 14.37 -1.68
CA PRO A 405 -17.02 14.76 -2.08
C PRO A 405 -17.93 13.54 -2.27
N TYR A 406 -19.22 13.70 -2.00
CA TYR A 406 -20.25 12.63 -2.09
C TYR A 406 -20.00 11.40 -1.21
N MET A 407 -19.00 11.44 -0.35
CA MET A 407 -18.73 10.41 0.64
C MET A 407 -19.51 10.69 1.92
N GLN A 408 -20.00 9.64 2.56
CA GLN A 408 -20.48 9.66 3.92
C GLN A 408 -19.43 9.04 4.84
N MET A 409 -19.22 9.64 5.99
CA MET A 409 -18.26 9.20 7.01
C MET A 409 -18.95 9.28 8.38
N ARG A 410 -18.81 8.24 9.20
CA ARG A 410 -19.23 8.23 10.59
C ARG A 410 -18.24 7.46 11.45
N VAL A 411 -18.28 7.73 12.76
CA VAL A 411 -17.47 7.03 13.75
C VAL A 411 -18.42 6.37 14.74
N VAL A 412 -18.23 5.07 14.98
CA VAL A 412 -19.11 4.27 15.84
C VAL A 412 -18.32 3.62 16.97
N ALA A 413 -19.00 3.36 18.09
CA ALA A 413 -18.40 2.62 19.19
C ALA A 413 -18.04 1.20 18.77
N LEU A 414 -17.06 0.60 19.46
CA LEU A 414 -16.77 -0.82 19.33
C LEU A 414 -17.73 -1.66 20.17
N ASP A 415 -18.06 -2.86 19.67
CA ASP A 415 -18.69 -3.89 20.47
C ASP A 415 -17.65 -4.61 21.38
N GLU A 416 -18.10 -5.58 22.16
CA GLU A 416 -17.26 -6.37 23.08
C GLU A 416 -16.17 -7.19 22.36
N ASN A 417 -16.32 -7.41 21.05
CA ASN A 417 -15.38 -8.15 20.21
C ASN A 417 -14.45 -7.22 19.40
N GLY A 418 -14.55 -5.88 19.60
CA GLY A 418 -13.77 -4.90 18.87
C GLY A 418 -14.27 -4.61 17.44
N ASN A 419 -15.49 -5.04 17.09
CA ASN A 419 -16.12 -4.72 15.80
C ASN A 419 -16.93 -3.42 15.90
N ALA A 420 -17.35 -2.88 14.75
CA ALA A 420 -18.24 -1.73 14.69
C ALA A 420 -19.61 -2.07 15.30
N SER A 421 -20.08 -1.25 16.23
CA SER A 421 -21.45 -1.30 16.74
C SER A 421 -22.36 -0.33 15.97
N ASP A 422 -23.67 -0.39 16.24
CA ASP A 422 -24.64 0.55 15.64
C ASP A 422 -24.64 1.93 16.33
N ARG A 423 -23.94 2.09 17.47
CA ARG A 423 -23.92 3.34 18.23
C ARG A 423 -22.89 4.31 17.68
N GLU A 424 -23.35 5.38 17.08
CA GLU A 424 -22.49 6.50 16.68
C GLU A 424 -21.94 7.23 17.92
N VAL A 425 -20.66 7.63 17.89
CA VAL A 425 -20.01 8.33 18.99
C VAL A 425 -20.18 9.84 18.83
N ALA A 426 -20.01 10.58 19.93
CA ALA A 426 -20.04 12.05 19.89
C ALA A 426 -18.80 12.62 19.18
N PRO A 427 -18.87 13.81 18.56
CA PRO A 427 -17.68 14.49 18.03
C PRO A 427 -16.56 14.58 19.08
N GLY A 428 -15.35 14.22 18.70
CA GLY A 428 -14.19 14.15 19.59
C GLY A 428 -14.04 12.83 20.36
N GLU A 429 -15.04 11.94 20.33
CA GLU A 429 -14.95 10.59 20.92
C GLU A 429 -14.36 9.61 19.89
N THR A 430 -13.41 8.79 20.32
CA THR A 430 -12.78 7.78 19.46
C THR A 430 -13.67 6.57 19.25
N GLY A 431 -13.76 6.11 18.02
CA GLY A 431 -14.46 4.88 17.63
C GLY A 431 -13.94 4.34 16.30
N MET A 432 -14.61 3.32 15.76
CA MET A 432 -14.28 2.77 14.44
C MET A 432 -14.82 3.66 13.33
N VAL A 433 -13.96 3.99 12.39
CA VAL A 433 -14.30 4.80 11.22
C VAL A 433 -15.02 3.95 10.18
N LEU A 434 -16.17 4.44 9.71
CA LEU A 434 -16.97 3.81 8.66
C LEU A 434 -17.13 4.75 7.47
N PHE A 435 -17.08 4.17 6.25
CA PHE A 435 -17.27 4.91 5.01
C PHE A 435 -18.38 4.33 4.14
N LYS A 436 -19.08 5.22 3.41
CA LYS A 436 -19.95 4.90 2.30
C LYS A 436 -19.67 5.91 1.17
N SER A 437 -19.23 5.43 -0.01
CA SER A 437 -18.62 6.30 -1.00
C SER A 437 -18.72 5.72 -2.41
N PRO A 438 -18.72 6.56 -3.45
CA PRO A 438 -18.70 6.10 -4.85
C PRO A 438 -17.43 5.31 -5.22
N ASN A 439 -16.31 5.49 -4.51
CA ASN A 439 -15.09 4.73 -4.75
C ASN A 439 -14.93 3.47 -3.89
N LEU A 440 -15.99 3.04 -3.22
CA LEU A 440 -15.98 1.73 -2.57
C LEU A 440 -15.75 0.62 -3.60
N PHE A 441 -14.94 -0.36 -3.23
CA PHE A 441 -14.76 -1.56 -4.02
C PHE A 441 -16.07 -2.37 -4.15
N SER A 442 -16.17 -3.21 -5.17
CA SER A 442 -17.34 -4.07 -5.40
C SER A 442 -17.30 -5.37 -4.58
N GLY A 443 -16.67 -5.33 -3.40
CA GLY A 443 -16.45 -6.48 -2.54
C GLY A 443 -15.23 -7.32 -2.94
N PHE A 444 -14.93 -8.33 -2.15
CA PHE A 444 -13.88 -9.31 -2.44
C PHE A 444 -14.35 -10.36 -3.44
N VAL A 445 -13.41 -11.01 -4.13
CA VAL A 445 -13.68 -12.15 -5.04
C VAL A 445 -14.29 -13.31 -4.27
N ASP A 446 -13.79 -13.61 -3.06
CA ASP A 446 -14.43 -14.57 -2.16
C ASP A 446 -15.56 -13.87 -1.37
N PRO A 447 -16.84 -14.28 -1.54
CA PRO A 447 -17.96 -13.68 -0.82
C PRO A 447 -17.88 -13.81 0.72
N ALA A 448 -17.20 -14.84 1.24
CA ALA A 448 -17.04 -15.03 2.68
C ALA A 448 -16.24 -13.90 3.34
N ASP A 449 -15.38 -13.24 2.59
CA ASP A 449 -14.59 -12.09 3.07
C ASP A 449 -15.42 -10.82 3.23
N ASN A 450 -16.56 -10.71 2.52
CA ASN A 450 -17.42 -9.52 2.55
C ASN A 450 -18.19 -9.38 3.86
N ALA A 451 -18.55 -10.47 4.51
CA ALA A 451 -19.28 -10.46 5.76
C ALA A 451 -18.55 -9.72 6.91
N LYS A 452 -17.23 -9.62 6.82
CA LYS A 452 -16.39 -8.90 7.80
C LYS A 452 -16.03 -7.47 7.37
N ALA A 453 -16.24 -7.16 6.09
CA ALA A 453 -15.86 -5.86 5.54
C ALA A 453 -16.99 -4.84 5.63
N PHE A 454 -18.25 -5.29 5.61
CA PHE A 454 -19.41 -4.40 5.59
C PHE A 454 -20.31 -4.61 6.80
N THR A 455 -20.87 -3.51 7.30
CA THR A 455 -21.98 -3.53 8.24
C THR A 455 -23.26 -3.98 7.54
N ALA A 456 -24.29 -4.33 8.31
CA ALA A 456 -25.59 -4.78 7.78
C ALA A 456 -26.29 -3.72 6.90
N ASP A 457 -26.05 -2.44 7.18
CA ASP A 457 -26.57 -1.28 6.43
C ASP A 457 -25.63 -0.80 5.32
N GLY A 458 -24.58 -1.59 4.99
CA GLY A 458 -23.72 -1.41 3.80
C GLY A 458 -22.59 -0.40 3.95
N TRP A 459 -22.16 -0.05 5.15
CA TRP A 459 -20.95 0.73 5.37
C TRP A 459 -19.71 -0.15 5.39
N LEU A 460 -18.62 0.35 4.84
CA LEU A 460 -17.31 -0.28 4.98
C LEU A 460 -16.81 -0.07 6.41
N ALA A 461 -16.56 -1.15 7.14
CA ALA A 461 -15.89 -1.15 8.43
C ALA A 461 -14.37 -1.18 8.20
N THR A 462 -13.71 -0.04 8.42
CA THR A 462 -12.29 0.12 8.02
C THR A 462 -11.32 -0.63 8.93
N GLY A 463 -11.72 -0.89 10.19
CA GLY A 463 -10.82 -1.36 11.23
C GLY A 463 -9.88 -0.27 11.75
N ASP A 464 -9.91 0.93 11.18
CA ASP A 464 -9.16 2.08 11.68
C ASP A 464 -9.98 2.80 12.78
N LEU A 465 -9.29 3.24 13.82
CA LEU A 465 -9.86 4.00 14.93
C LEU A 465 -9.53 5.47 14.78
N GLY A 466 -10.50 6.32 15.10
CA GLY A 466 -10.33 7.75 15.00
C GLY A 466 -11.52 8.52 15.56
N TRP A 467 -11.48 9.81 15.42
CA TRP A 467 -12.52 10.75 15.85
C TRP A 467 -12.64 11.91 14.86
N ILE A 468 -13.80 12.54 14.83
CA ILE A 468 -14.08 13.67 13.96
C ILE A 468 -14.01 14.94 14.80
N ASP A 469 -13.25 15.94 14.36
CA ASP A 469 -13.10 17.23 15.05
C ASP A 469 -14.25 18.21 14.72
N SER A 470 -14.18 19.41 15.31
CA SER A 470 -15.18 20.47 15.11
C SER A 470 -15.21 21.04 13.68
N GLU A 471 -14.18 20.81 12.88
CA GLU A 471 -14.11 21.18 11.47
C GLU A 471 -14.51 20.02 10.53
N GLU A 472 -15.03 18.92 11.11
CA GLU A 472 -15.38 17.67 10.43
C GLU A 472 -14.18 16.99 9.73
N ARG A 473 -12.95 17.18 10.26
CA ARG A 473 -11.76 16.44 9.81
C ARG A 473 -11.62 15.14 10.60
N LEU A 474 -11.15 14.11 9.91
CA LEU A 474 -10.84 12.83 10.54
C LEU A 474 -9.45 12.86 11.17
N ASN A 475 -9.35 12.44 12.42
CA ASN A 475 -8.13 12.25 13.17
C ASN A 475 -8.00 10.78 13.53
N LEU A 476 -6.89 10.12 13.11
CA LEU A 476 -6.67 8.70 13.37
C LEU A 476 -5.89 8.50 14.66
N THR A 477 -6.30 7.51 15.44
CA THR A 477 -5.57 7.07 16.63
C THR A 477 -4.81 5.76 16.36
N GLY A 478 -5.41 4.77 15.67
CA GLY A 478 -4.76 3.49 15.40
C GLY A 478 -5.65 2.51 14.67
N ARG A 479 -5.45 1.21 14.92
CA ARG A 479 -6.29 0.13 14.40
C ARG A 479 -6.87 -0.71 15.51
N SER A 480 -8.12 -1.15 15.39
CA SER A 480 -8.78 -1.97 16.42
C SER A 480 -8.01 -3.26 16.71
N LYS A 481 -7.46 -3.91 15.68
CA LYS A 481 -6.65 -5.14 15.80
C LYS A 481 -5.23 -4.92 16.37
N ASP A 482 -4.77 -3.68 16.43
CA ASP A 482 -3.44 -3.33 16.96
C ASP A 482 -3.49 -2.84 18.40
N LEU A 483 -4.71 -2.65 18.96
CA LEU A 483 -4.89 -2.34 20.38
C LEU A 483 -4.20 -3.41 21.23
N ILE A 484 -3.51 -2.97 22.27
CA ILE A 484 -2.91 -3.84 23.27
C ILE A 484 -3.92 -4.04 24.38
N ILE A 485 -4.36 -5.28 24.58
CA ILE A 485 -5.43 -5.61 25.54
C ILE A 485 -4.81 -6.05 26.87
N ARG A 486 -4.68 -5.10 27.79
CA ARG A 486 -4.14 -5.36 29.11
C ARG A 486 -5.24 -5.41 30.16
N SER A 487 -5.53 -6.59 30.71
CA SER A 487 -6.57 -6.80 31.74
C SER A 487 -7.93 -6.20 31.35
N GLY A 488 -8.32 -6.31 30.07
CA GLY A 488 -9.55 -5.74 29.53
C GLY A 488 -9.48 -4.23 29.19
N HIS A 489 -8.33 -3.60 29.41
CA HIS A 489 -8.09 -2.21 29.04
C HIS A 489 -7.47 -2.12 27.63
N ASN A 490 -8.10 -1.38 26.73
CA ASN A 490 -7.66 -1.18 25.36
C ASN A 490 -6.64 -0.04 25.30
N ILE A 491 -5.37 -0.37 25.11
CA ILE A 491 -4.28 0.59 25.02
C ILE A 491 -3.97 0.87 23.56
N ASP A 492 -4.00 2.14 23.16
CA ASP A 492 -3.57 2.57 21.84
C ASP A 492 -2.04 2.57 21.74
N PRO A 493 -1.44 1.73 20.87
CA PRO A 493 0.00 1.70 20.67
C PRO A 493 0.60 3.06 20.27
N LYS A 494 -0.18 3.90 19.58
CA LYS A 494 0.26 5.22 19.12
C LYS A 494 0.72 6.12 20.27
N THR A 495 0.04 6.10 21.40
CA THR A 495 0.43 6.87 22.58
C THR A 495 1.86 6.53 23.04
N ILE A 496 2.23 5.25 22.96
CA ILE A 496 3.56 4.75 23.35
C ILE A 496 4.59 5.10 22.25
N GLU A 497 4.20 4.93 20.99
CA GLU A 497 5.04 5.21 19.81
C GLU A 497 5.39 6.70 19.71
N ASP A 498 4.41 7.59 19.91
CA ASP A 498 4.64 9.04 19.92
C ASP A 498 5.55 9.46 21.08
N ALA A 499 5.40 8.86 22.26
CA ALA A 499 6.24 9.15 23.41
C ALA A 499 7.72 8.76 23.16
N LEU A 500 7.98 7.57 22.61
CA LEU A 500 9.35 7.14 22.29
C LEU A 500 9.91 7.82 21.05
N GLY A 501 9.06 8.07 20.04
CA GLY A 501 9.45 8.76 18.79
C GLY A 501 9.99 10.17 19.01
N ALA A 502 9.65 10.80 20.14
CA ALA A 502 10.21 12.08 20.56
C ALA A 502 11.68 12.01 21.04
N HIS A 503 12.24 10.81 21.18
CA HIS A 503 13.64 10.67 21.59
C HIS A 503 14.59 10.92 20.40
N PRO A 504 15.60 11.83 20.54
CA PRO A 504 16.43 12.26 19.40
C PRO A 504 17.27 11.15 18.75
N ALA A 505 17.58 10.08 19.49
CA ALA A 505 18.30 8.92 18.97
C ALA A 505 17.41 7.92 18.24
N VAL A 506 16.07 8.02 18.30
CA VAL A 506 15.14 7.06 17.70
C VAL A 506 14.82 7.45 16.26
N GLN A 507 14.95 6.50 15.34
CA GLN A 507 14.57 6.66 13.93
C GLN A 507 13.15 6.18 13.66
N LEU A 508 12.84 4.95 14.08
CA LEU A 508 11.52 4.33 13.97
C LEU A 508 11.23 3.56 15.26
N CYS A 509 9.96 3.53 15.65
CA CYS A 509 9.53 2.68 16.76
C CYS A 509 8.11 2.15 16.49
N ALA A 510 7.79 1.03 17.16
CA ALA A 510 6.46 0.44 17.12
C ALA A 510 6.17 -0.31 18.42
N ALA A 511 5.00 -0.05 19.00
CA ALA A 511 4.52 -0.73 20.19
C ALA A 511 3.58 -1.88 19.82
N VAL A 512 3.71 -2.98 20.57
CA VAL A 512 2.88 -4.18 20.43
C VAL A 512 2.59 -4.78 21.80
N GLY A 513 1.56 -5.65 21.90
CA GLY A 513 1.31 -6.48 23.06
C GLY A 513 2.28 -7.66 23.11
N ALA A 514 2.99 -7.81 24.23
CA ALA A 514 3.69 -9.05 24.57
C ALA A 514 2.74 -9.93 25.39
N PRO A 515 2.70 -11.25 25.15
CA PRO A 515 1.80 -12.13 25.89
C PRO A 515 2.15 -12.20 27.37
N ASP A 516 1.13 -12.13 28.23
CA ASP A 516 1.26 -12.23 29.70
C ASP A 516 0.14 -13.10 30.27
N ALA A 517 0.52 -13.99 31.19
CA ALA A 517 -0.40 -14.97 31.76
C ALA A 517 -1.53 -14.36 32.63
N TYR A 518 -1.28 -13.18 33.22
CA TYR A 518 -2.21 -12.50 34.11
C TYR A 518 -2.97 -11.36 33.44
N ALA A 519 -2.23 -10.51 32.70
CA ALA A 519 -2.79 -9.32 32.10
C ALA A 519 -3.33 -9.54 30.67
N GLY A 520 -3.13 -10.74 30.09
CA GLY A 520 -3.36 -11.02 28.68
C GLY A 520 -2.20 -10.50 27.84
N GLU A 521 -2.05 -9.18 27.77
CA GLU A 521 -0.93 -8.52 27.08
C GLU A 521 -0.29 -7.45 27.93
N LEU A 522 1.02 -7.24 27.74
CA LEU A 522 1.76 -6.12 28.29
C LEU A 522 2.33 -5.27 27.15
N PRO A 523 2.22 -3.94 27.22
CA PRO A 523 2.81 -3.06 26.20
C PRO A 523 4.34 -3.20 26.19
N VAL A 524 4.89 -3.36 24.98
CA VAL A 524 6.33 -3.37 24.72
C VAL A 524 6.60 -2.58 23.45
N ILE A 525 7.83 -2.09 23.27
CA ILE A 525 8.16 -1.27 22.13
C ILE A 525 9.49 -1.69 21.51
N PHE A 526 9.54 -1.78 20.19
CA PHE A 526 10.74 -1.99 19.40
C PHE A 526 11.17 -0.68 18.76
N ALA A 527 12.48 -0.42 18.73
CA ALA A 527 13.03 0.80 18.16
C ALA A 527 14.25 0.53 17.29
N THR A 528 14.43 1.35 16.25
CA THR A 528 15.71 1.49 15.53
C THR A 528 16.29 2.86 15.83
N LEU A 529 17.61 2.96 15.85
CA LEU A 529 18.30 4.22 16.12
C LEU A 529 18.68 4.95 14.83
N VAL A 530 18.77 6.26 14.92
CA VAL A 530 19.34 7.11 13.87
C VAL A 530 20.79 6.68 13.63
N PRO A 531 21.27 6.57 12.37
CA PRO A 531 22.64 6.19 12.09
C PRO A 531 23.66 7.04 12.85
N GLY A 532 24.52 6.38 13.60
CA GLY A 532 25.55 7.03 14.45
C GLY A 532 25.07 7.49 15.83
N ALA A 533 23.77 7.40 16.12
CA ALA A 533 23.26 7.65 17.47
C ALA A 533 23.41 6.41 18.36
N SER A 534 23.46 6.62 19.68
CA SER A 534 23.47 5.58 20.70
C SER A 534 22.51 5.94 21.83
N ALA A 535 21.75 4.97 22.30
CA ALA A 535 20.93 5.05 23.51
C ALA A 535 20.75 3.62 24.07
N THR A 536 20.65 3.48 25.36
CA THR A 536 20.39 2.18 25.99
C THR A 536 18.89 1.89 26.05
N GLU A 537 18.52 0.61 26.16
CA GLU A 537 17.12 0.21 26.30
C GLU A 537 16.48 0.77 27.58
N GLU A 538 17.27 0.85 28.67
CA GLU A 538 16.85 1.43 29.94
C GLU A 538 16.62 2.95 29.84
N GLU A 539 17.47 3.68 29.12
CA GLU A 539 17.29 5.11 28.85
C GLU A 539 16.03 5.36 28.07
N LEU A 540 15.81 4.60 27.00
CA LEU A 540 14.63 4.69 26.15
C LEU A 540 13.34 4.32 26.91
N LEU A 541 13.40 3.30 27.76
CA LEU A 541 12.28 2.89 28.61
C LEU A 541 11.92 3.99 29.61
N ALA A 542 12.90 4.54 30.32
CA ALA A 542 12.66 5.63 31.27
C ALA A 542 12.12 6.88 30.58
N PHE A 543 12.68 7.23 29.42
CA PHE A 543 12.21 8.36 28.62
C PHE A 543 10.75 8.22 28.21
N THR A 544 10.36 7.01 27.76
CA THR A 544 8.98 6.72 27.33
C THR A 544 8.04 6.71 28.52
N ALA A 545 8.39 6.02 29.60
CA ALA A 545 7.57 5.91 30.80
C ALA A 545 7.26 7.27 31.45
N ALA A 546 8.16 8.25 31.34
CA ALA A 546 7.97 9.60 31.85
C ALA A 546 6.98 10.44 31.01
N ARG A 547 6.68 10.01 29.78
CA ARG A 547 5.81 10.74 28.82
C ARG A 547 4.48 10.05 28.57
N VAL A 548 4.34 8.80 28.99
CA VAL A 548 3.05 8.08 28.92
C VAL A 548 2.31 8.29 30.23
N ASP A 549 1.28 9.13 30.18
CA ASP A 549 0.50 9.52 31.35
C ASP A 549 -0.26 8.34 31.95
N GLU A 550 -0.83 7.50 31.10
CA GLU A 550 -1.63 6.36 31.47
C GLU A 550 -0.77 5.19 31.97
N ALA A 551 -0.82 4.92 33.27
CA ALA A 551 0.03 3.90 33.89
C ALA A 551 -0.05 2.48 33.24
N PRO A 552 -1.25 1.96 32.84
CA PRO A 552 -1.35 0.69 32.13
C PRO A 552 -0.66 0.68 30.77
N ALA A 553 -0.55 1.81 30.08
CA ALA A 553 0.06 1.96 28.76
C ALA A 553 1.59 2.07 28.82
N ARG A 554 2.20 2.27 30.00
CA ARG A 554 3.65 2.34 30.14
C ARG A 554 4.30 1.03 29.69
N PRO A 555 5.27 1.08 28.76
CA PRO A 555 5.89 -0.13 28.24
C PRO A 555 6.66 -0.90 29.32
N LYS A 556 6.62 -2.23 29.22
CA LYS A 556 7.33 -3.12 30.14
C LYS A 556 8.83 -3.17 29.83
N TRP A 557 9.18 -3.14 28.55
CA TRP A 557 10.55 -3.02 28.05
C TRP A 557 10.59 -2.32 26.70
N VAL A 558 11.76 -1.83 26.35
CA VAL A 558 12.13 -1.37 25.00
C VAL A 558 13.15 -2.36 24.45
N SER A 559 13.09 -2.68 23.17
CA SER A 559 14.10 -3.47 22.47
C SER A 559 14.66 -2.70 21.29
N VAL A 560 15.97 -2.48 21.27
CA VAL A 560 16.67 -1.84 20.15
C VAL A 560 17.05 -2.91 19.13
N ILE A 561 16.48 -2.81 17.92
CA ILE A 561 16.69 -3.76 16.83
C ILE A 561 17.44 -3.11 15.66
N GLY A 562 18.23 -3.90 14.93
CA GLY A 562 19.04 -3.39 13.83
C GLY A 562 18.22 -2.95 12.60
N THR A 563 17.08 -3.60 12.38
CA THR A 563 16.20 -3.33 11.23
C THR A 563 14.74 -3.50 11.66
N MET A 564 13.92 -2.48 11.39
CA MET A 564 12.47 -2.55 11.63
C MET A 564 11.82 -3.47 10.59
N PRO A 565 11.06 -4.49 11.01
CA PRO A 565 10.27 -5.29 10.08
C PRO A 565 9.29 -4.43 9.29
N MET A 566 9.28 -4.60 7.96
CA MET A 566 8.48 -3.75 7.06
C MET A 566 7.66 -4.59 6.10
N THR A 567 6.47 -4.11 5.79
CA THR A 567 5.70 -4.65 4.67
C THR A 567 6.32 -4.24 3.33
N ASN A 568 5.94 -4.91 2.25
CA ASN A 568 6.41 -4.60 0.90
C ASN A 568 6.02 -3.20 0.39
N VAL A 569 5.10 -2.54 1.06
CA VAL A 569 4.65 -1.18 0.77
C VAL A 569 5.22 -0.13 1.74
N GLY A 570 6.22 -0.52 2.56
CA GLY A 570 6.93 0.39 3.45
C GLY A 570 6.21 0.72 4.77
N LYS A 571 5.27 -0.12 5.21
CA LYS A 571 4.62 -0.01 6.55
C LYS A 571 5.34 -0.90 7.54
N ILE A 572 5.40 -0.49 8.81
CA ILE A 572 5.91 -1.35 9.89
C ILE A 572 5.03 -2.62 9.99
N TYR A 573 5.68 -3.77 10.06
CA TYR A 573 5.01 -5.07 10.09
C TYR A 573 4.86 -5.58 11.52
N LYS A 574 3.85 -5.07 12.23
CA LYS A 574 3.57 -5.40 13.64
C LYS A 574 3.38 -6.89 13.95
N PRO A 575 2.84 -7.75 13.04
CA PRO A 575 2.77 -9.19 13.32
C PRO A 575 4.13 -9.83 13.61
N GLU A 576 5.18 -9.45 12.89
CA GLU A 576 6.54 -9.95 13.17
C GLU A 576 7.06 -9.43 14.53
N LEU A 577 6.77 -8.18 14.87
CA LEU A 577 7.14 -7.62 16.18
C LEU A 577 6.41 -8.34 17.33
N ARG A 578 5.12 -8.71 17.14
CA ARG A 578 4.40 -9.55 18.11
C ARG A 578 5.01 -10.94 18.24
N ALA A 579 5.44 -11.55 17.13
CA ALA A 579 6.15 -12.82 17.16
C ALA A 579 7.50 -12.70 17.89
N MET A 580 8.23 -11.59 17.69
CA MET A 580 9.47 -11.32 18.43
C MET A 580 9.20 -11.12 19.92
N ALA A 581 8.15 -10.41 20.30
CA ALA A 581 7.75 -10.22 21.70
C ALA A 581 7.35 -11.55 22.36
N ALA A 582 6.59 -12.40 21.64
CA ALA A 582 6.24 -13.74 22.11
C ALA A 582 7.48 -14.64 22.28
N LEU A 583 8.41 -14.57 21.31
CA LEU A 583 9.69 -15.30 21.39
C LEU A 583 10.51 -14.88 22.62
N TYR A 584 10.55 -13.58 22.92
CA TYR A 584 11.23 -13.05 24.10
C TYR A 584 10.62 -13.63 25.39
N VAL A 585 9.29 -13.61 25.53
CA VAL A 585 8.57 -14.14 26.70
C VAL A 585 8.82 -15.66 26.88
N VAL A 586 8.74 -16.42 25.76
CA VAL A 586 8.98 -17.87 25.81
C VAL A 586 10.44 -18.18 26.16
N ASN A 587 11.40 -17.46 25.61
CA ASN A 587 12.82 -17.64 25.97
C ASN A 587 13.07 -17.37 27.45
N ALA A 588 12.44 -16.34 28.03
CA ALA A 588 12.54 -16.05 29.46
C ALA A 588 11.98 -17.21 30.31
N ALA A 589 10.80 -17.74 29.94
CA ALA A 589 10.20 -18.89 30.62
C ALA A 589 11.04 -20.17 30.48
N VAL A 590 11.66 -20.39 29.31
CA VAL A 590 12.59 -21.52 29.10
C VAL A 590 13.83 -21.36 29.96
N ALA A 591 14.41 -20.17 30.00
CA ALA A 591 15.59 -19.90 30.82
C ALA A 591 15.30 -20.15 32.33
N GLU A 592 14.16 -19.67 32.84
CA GLU A 592 13.70 -19.90 34.19
C GLU A 592 13.54 -21.39 34.51
N ALA A 593 12.80 -22.13 33.66
CA ALA A 593 12.58 -23.56 33.82
C ALA A 593 13.89 -24.37 33.80
N CYS A 594 14.81 -24.02 32.91
CA CYS A 594 16.12 -24.66 32.82
C CYS A 594 16.97 -24.38 34.04
N ALA A 595 16.96 -23.15 34.56
CA ALA A 595 17.69 -22.78 35.78
C ALA A 595 17.14 -23.52 37.01
N GLU A 596 15.80 -23.59 37.17
CA GLU A 596 15.13 -24.32 38.25
C GLU A 596 15.47 -25.83 38.27
N LEU A 597 15.56 -26.44 37.11
CA LEU A 597 15.83 -27.87 36.95
C LEU A 597 17.30 -28.21 36.81
N GLY A 598 18.19 -27.22 36.75
CA GLY A 598 19.64 -27.42 36.58
C GLY A 598 19.98 -28.03 35.20
N VAL A 599 19.25 -27.66 34.13
CA VAL A 599 19.48 -28.18 32.79
C VAL A 599 20.85 -27.69 32.27
N PRO A 600 21.74 -28.61 31.82
CA PRO A 600 23.02 -28.22 31.28
C PRO A 600 22.92 -27.33 30.03
N GLU A 601 23.89 -26.44 29.81
CA GLU A 601 23.92 -25.53 28.66
C GLU A 601 23.80 -26.25 27.31
N ALA A 602 24.43 -27.43 27.19
CA ALA A 602 24.36 -28.27 25.99
C ALA A 602 22.98 -28.91 25.73
N ALA A 603 22.06 -28.86 26.71
CA ALA A 603 20.71 -29.42 26.64
C ALA A 603 19.60 -28.32 26.64
N LEU A 604 19.97 -27.06 26.49
CA LEU A 604 18.98 -25.98 26.42
C LEU A 604 18.05 -26.15 25.23
N PRO A 605 16.72 -25.98 25.43
CA PRO A 605 15.75 -26.06 24.34
C PRO A 605 15.99 -25.01 23.24
N VAL A 606 15.69 -25.40 22.01
CA VAL A 606 15.69 -24.47 20.89
C VAL A 606 14.29 -23.89 20.74
N VAL A 607 14.20 -22.55 20.79
CA VAL A 607 12.95 -21.81 20.64
C VAL A 607 12.94 -21.12 19.28
N LYS A 608 11.88 -21.32 18.49
CA LYS A 608 11.69 -20.71 17.16
C LYS A 608 10.25 -20.32 16.95
N THR A 609 10.03 -19.24 16.20
CA THR A 609 8.71 -18.89 15.66
C THR A 609 8.37 -19.75 14.46
N GLU A 610 7.10 -20.21 14.38
CA GLU A 610 6.52 -20.83 13.18
C GLU A 610 5.35 -19.95 12.69
N GLY A 611 5.66 -19.10 11.71
CA GLY A 611 4.74 -18.06 11.27
C GLY A 611 4.50 -16.98 12.35
N GLU A 612 3.36 -16.32 12.29
CA GLU A 612 3.06 -15.13 13.11
C GLU A 612 2.42 -15.44 14.48
N SER A 613 1.96 -16.68 14.70
CA SER A 613 1.09 -17.02 15.84
C SER A 613 1.48 -18.28 16.61
N LEU A 614 2.60 -18.89 16.28
CA LEU A 614 3.06 -20.12 16.92
C LEU A 614 4.52 -20.02 17.32
N VAL A 615 4.86 -20.36 18.55
CA VAL A 615 6.24 -20.55 19.00
C VAL A 615 6.45 -22.03 19.29
N ARG A 616 7.49 -22.62 18.67
CA ARG A 616 7.93 -23.99 18.92
C ARG A 616 9.08 -24.01 19.91
N VAL A 617 8.96 -24.83 20.94
CA VAL A 617 10.05 -25.15 21.88
C VAL A 617 10.45 -26.60 21.64
N GLN A 618 11.68 -26.81 21.23
CA GLN A 618 12.22 -28.14 20.93
C GLN A 618 13.21 -28.54 22.00
N ILE A 619 12.91 -29.63 22.71
CA ILE A 619 13.77 -30.21 23.75
C ILE A 619 14.52 -31.38 23.12
N ASP A 620 15.86 -31.37 23.21
CA ASP A 620 16.68 -32.53 22.87
C ASP A 620 16.66 -33.53 24.03
N SER A 621 15.88 -34.59 23.85
CA SER A 621 15.69 -35.62 24.89
C SER A 621 16.97 -36.39 25.20
N ALA A 622 17.87 -36.55 24.22
CA ALA A 622 19.13 -37.23 24.41
C ALA A 622 20.10 -36.35 25.25
N ALA A 623 20.15 -35.07 24.96
CA ALA A 623 20.99 -34.12 25.72
C ALA A 623 20.42 -33.82 27.13
N ALA A 624 19.08 -33.69 27.25
CA ALA A 624 18.42 -33.42 28.53
C ALA A 624 18.31 -34.66 29.45
N GLY A 625 18.40 -35.90 28.87
CA GLY A 625 18.38 -37.14 29.62
C GLY A 625 17.15 -37.27 30.53
N SER A 626 17.38 -37.58 31.84
CA SER A 626 16.31 -37.75 32.83
C SER A 626 15.51 -36.45 33.10
N LEU A 627 16.02 -35.28 32.71
CA LEU A 627 15.36 -33.98 32.92
C LEU A 627 14.35 -33.65 31.83
N ALA A 628 14.36 -34.33 30.67
CA ALA A 628 13.52 -34.00 29.51
C ALA A 628 12.02 -33.96 29.84
N ALA A 629 11.51 -34.99 30.57
CA ALA A 629 10.11 -35.06 30.94
C ALA A 629 9.70 -33.98 31.94
N ALA A 630 10.52 -33.72 32.94
CA ALA A 630 10.29 -32.68 33.96
C ALA A 630 10.33 -31.27 33.32
N LEU A 631 11.26 -31.05 32.38
CA LEU A 631 11.39 -29.80 31.67
C LEU A 631 10.15 -29.59 30.74
N GLN A 632 9.71 -30.61 30.04
CA GLN A 632 8.49 -30.53 29.22
C GLN A 632 7.26 -30.18 30.06
N GLU A 633 7.06 -30.85 31.19
CA GLU A 633 5.95 -30.56 32.10
C GLU A 633 6.02 -29.14 32.65
N ARG A 634 7.20 -28.72 33.12
CA ARG A 634 7.42 -27.37 33.67
C ARG A 634 7.14 -26.27 32.63
N LEU A 635 7.62 -26.47 31.40
CA LEU A 635 7.37 -25.55 30.29
C LEU A 635 5.89 -25.55 29.88
N GLN A 636 5.23 -26.70 29.83
CA GLN A 636 3.80 -26.77 29.54
C GLN A 636 2.99 -25.95 30.53
N LYS A 637 3.27 -26.11 31.84
CA LYS A 637 2.62 -25.33 32.90
C LYS A 637 2.92 -23.82 32.81
N ALA A 638 4.12 -23.42 32.41
CA ALA A 638 4.48 -22.02 32.28
C ALA A 638 3.87 -21.34 31.05
N LEU A 639 3.74 -22.07 29.94
CA LEU A 639 3.32 -21.52 28.64
C LEU A 639 1.81 -21.66 28.36
N GLU A 640 1.12 -22.64 29.02
CA GLU A 640 -0.32 -22.85 28.85
C GLU A 640 -1.19 -21.61 29.15
N PRO A 641 -0.89 -20.77 30.17
CA PRO A 641 -1.69 -19.58 30.47
C PRO A 641 -1.50 -18.42 29.48
N LEU A 642 -0.51 -18.49 28.59
CA LEU A 642 -0.23 -17.38 27.67
C LEU A 642 -1.26 -17.30 26.54
N PRO A 643 -1.71 -16.10 26.15
CA PRO A 643 -2.76 -15.90 25.15
C PRO A 643 -2.26 -16.12 23.72
N PHE A 644 -1.35 -17.07 23.49
CA PHE A 644 -0.91 -17.44 22.14
C PHE A 644 -0.49 -18.92 22.07
N LYS A 645 -0.35 -19.45 20.84
CA LYS A 645 -0.10 -20.88 20.64
C LYS A 645 1.38 -21.22 20.84
N THR A 646 1.63 -22.22 21.71
CA THR A 646 2.94 -22.83 21.86
C THR A 646 2.89 -24.32 21.49
N ARG A 647 3.97 -24.85 20.95
CA ARG A 647 4.16 -26.28 20.72
C ARG A 647 5.48 -26.72 21.34
N ILE A 648 5.41 -27.55 22.35
CA ILE A 648 6.56 -28.17 22.97
C ILE A 648 6.74 -29.56 22.37
N ALA A 649 7.91 -29.85 21.82
CA ALA A 649 8.26 -31.16 21.27
C ALA A 649 9.55 -31.64 21.90
N ALA A 650 9.54 -32.84 22.46
CA ALA A 650 10.72 -33.56 22.87
C ALA A 650 11.10 -34.56 21.76
N GLN A 651 12.33 -34.49 21.25
CA GLN A 651 12.87 -35.33 20.20
C GLN A 651 14.10 -36.08 20.69
#